data_b9f2ece6e3665cfd70504483cf9b22ff
#
_entry.id   b9f2ece6e3665cfd70504483cf9b22ff
#
_cell.length_a   1.000
_cell.length_b   1.000
_cell.length_c   1.000
_cell.angle_alpha   90.00
_cell.angle_beta   90.00
_cell.angle_gamma   90.00
#
_symmetry.space_group_name_H-M   'P 1'
#
loop_
_entity.id
_entity.type
_entity.pdbx_description
1 polymer ?
#
loop_
_entity_poly.entity_id
_entity_poly.type
_entity_poly.pdbx_seq_one_letter_code
_entity_poly.pdbx_strand_id
1 'polypeptide(L)'
;MNAVAQEFVDQDPDPRETREWVESIEAVISAEGTERAHQILEKLVDETRRAGGHLPFSTTTEYVNTIPPQLEAKSPGDAAMEWRIRCLIRWNAMAMVVRANRKPGSLGGHIASFASSATLYDVGFNHFWRAPSEDHPGDLICYQGHASPGIYARSFLEGRLSTDDLDHLRIETQPGVKGLPSYPHPWLMPDYWQVPTVSMGLGPIQAIYQAQFMKYLEARGLVPKSDRKVWCFLGDGECDEPESLGAISVAGREHLDNLVFVINCNLQRLDGPVRGNGKIIQELEGVFRGAGWNVIKLIWGSYWDPLLARDTKGVLRKLMMETVDGEYQACKAFGGAYTREHFFGKYPETAAMVANLSDEDIWRLNRGGHDPHKVYAAYHAAVHTEGMPTVILAKTVKGYGMGAAGESLNIAHQAKKMHQDAVKIFRDRFQIPIPDKQIEGEDLESVPYYHPGKDSPEVQYMQERRKELGGSLPWRRQKSSKTLPVPGIRKFEQITKGTGDREISTTMAMVRGMNLLLRDKEIAPHVVPIVVDEARTFGMEGMFRQIGIYAPGGQKYRPQDADQLLYYREAEDGQVLQEGISEAGGVSAWIAAGTSYSVSDQPMLPFFIFYSCFGFRRIGDLIWAAGDQRVRGFLLGATAGRSFAGEGLQHADGDSMLVAGVVPNCKAYDPTFSYETAVILQDGIRRML
;
A
#
# COMPACT_ATOMS: atom_id res chain seq x y z
N MET A 1 -31.51 -3.90 -2.82
CA MET A 1 -31.68 -2.68 -3.66
C MET A 1 -31.34 -2.91 -5.15
N ASN A 2 -31.15 -4.15 -5.60
CA ASN A 2 -30.77 -4.45 -7.01
C ASN A 2 -31.90 -4.97 -7.91
N ALA A 3 -33.08 -5.26 -7.37
CA ALA A 3 -34.19 -5.79 -8.19
C ALA A 3 -34.92 -4.70 -9.02
N VAL A 4 -34.94 -3.47 -8.51
CA VAL A 4 -35.66 -2.38 -9.19
C VAL A 4 -34.86 -1.77 -10.35
N ALA A 5 -33.52 -1.87 -10.31
CA ALA A 5 -32.68 -1.38 -11.42
C ALA A 5 -32.61 -2.35 -12.62
N GLN A 6 -32.90 -3.62 -12.41
CA GLN A 6 -32.82 -4.67 -13.42
C GLN A 6 -34.06 -4.75 -14.29
N GLU A 7 -35.22 -4.34 -13.77
CA GLU A 7 -36.47 -4.32 -14.56
C GLU A 7 -36.54 -3.20 -15.61
N PHE A 8 -35.74 -2.14 -15.48
CA PHE A 8 -35.75 -1.03 -16.43
C PHE A 8 -34.84 -1.24 -17.67
N VAL A 9 -33.92 -2.23 -17.64
CA VAL A 9 -32.97 -2.48 -18.75
C VAL A 9 -33.53 -3.42 -19.82
N ASP A 10 -34.59 -4.19 -19.52
CA ASP A 10 -35.10 -5.22 -20.43
C ASP A 10 -36.20 -4.74 -21.41
N GLN A 11 -36.60 -3.46 -21.40
CA GLN A 11 -37.54 -2.90 -22.38
C GLN A 11 -37.09 -1.56 -22.88
N ASP A 12 -36.15 -1.55 -23.82
CA ASP A 12 -35.82 -0.38 -24.61
C ASP A 12 -37.05 -0.03 -25.51
N PRO A 13 -37.72 1.11 -25.26
CA PRO A 13 -38.93 1.46 -25.99
C PRO A 13 -38.67 1.80 -27.47
N ASP A 14 -37.44 2.21 -27.81
CA ASP A 14 -37.01 2.47 -29.18
C ASP A 14 -35.53 2.05 -29.41
N PRO A 15 -35.30 0.77 -29.70
CA PRO A 15 -33.94 0.26 -29.92
C PRO A 15 -33.21 0.91 -31.13
N ARG A 16 -33.96 1.54 -32.00
CA ARG A 16 -33.38 2.25 -33.16
C ARG A 16 -32.78 3.59 -32.72
N GLU A 17 -33.55 4.39 -31.98
CA GLU A 17 -33.10 5.66 -31.45
C GLU A 17 -31.88 5.45 -30.52
N THR A 18 -31.95 4.48 -29.62
CA THR A 18 -30.84 4.11 -28.74
C THR A 18 -29.55 3.79 -29.52
N ARG A 19 -29.69 3.04 -30.63
CA ARG A 19 -28.53 2.74 -31.49
C ARG A 19 -27.98 3.99 -32.17
N GLU A 20 -28.80 4.88 -32.65
CA GLU A 20 -28.37 6.15 -33.25
C GLU A 20 -27.58 7.02 -32.29
N TRP A 21 -27.97 7.05 -30.98
CA TRP A 21 -27.21 7.73 -29.92
C TRP A 21 -25.86 7.06 -29.65
N VAL A 22 -25.82 5.73 -29.59
CA VAL A 22 -24.57 4.98 -29.40
C VAL A 22 -23.60 5.19 -30.56
N GLU A 23 -24.07 5.06 -31.81
CA GLU A 23 -23.26 5.32 -33.01
C GLU A 23 -22.74 6.75 -33.06
N SER A 24 -23.53 7.72 -32.60
CA SER A 24 -23.12 9.13 -32.53
C SER A 24 -21.97 9.34 -31.56
N ILE A 25 -22.01 8.73 -30.35
CA ILE A 25 -20.92 8.87 -29.39
C ILE A 25 -19.67 8.10 -29.84
N GLU A 26 -19.83 6.94 -30.52
CA GLU A 26 -18.72 6.20 -31.13
C GLU A 26 -18.02 7.02 -32.23
N ALA A 27 -18.79 7.74 -33.03
CA ALA A 27 -18.24 8.64 -34.03
C ALA A 27 -17.42 9.78 -33.40
N VAL A 28 -17.92 10.37 -32.31
CA VAL A 28 -17.19 11.40 -31.56
C VAL A 28 -15.88 10.83 -30.98
N ILE A 29 -15.93 9.65 -30.38
CA ILE A 29 -14.72 8.97 -29.83
C ILE A 29 -13.69 8.76 -30.95
N SER A 30 -14.15 8.30 -32.13
CA SER A 30 -13.28 8.03 -33.26
C SER A 30 -12.66 9.30 -33.87
N ALA A 31 -13.41 10.39 -33.92
CA ALA A 31 -12.99 11.64 -34.59
C ALA A 31 -12.24 12.60 -33.66
N GLU A 32 -12.68 12.73 -32.41
CA GLU A 32 -12.23 13.77 -31.45
C GLU A 32 -11.65 13.19 -30.15
N GLY A 33 -11.72 11.88 -29.99
CA GLY A 33 -11.19 11.19 -28.77
C GLY A 33 -12.18 11.08 -27.62
N THR A 34 -11.77 10.34 -26.60
CA THR A 34 -12.59 10.03 -25.43
C THR A 34 -12.90 11.24 -24.55
N GLU A 35 -12.02 12.24 -24.51
CA GLU A 35 -12.20 13.45 -23.72
C GLU A 35 -13.40 14.28 -24.20
N ARG A 36 -13.55 14.41 -25.52
CA ARG A 36 -14.69 15.11 -26.10
C ARG A 36 -16.00 14.36 -25.86
N ALA A 37 -15.98 13.04 -25.99
CA ALA A 37 -17.13 12.20 -25.65
C ALA A 37 -17.55 12.37 -24.19
N HIS A 38 -16.58 12.40 -23.28
CA HIS A 38 -16.82 12.65 -21.85
C HIS A 38 -17.55 13.98 -21.60
N GLN A 39 -17.06 15.08 -22.19
CA GLN A 39 -17.68 16.40 -22.07
C GLN A 39 -19.14 16.44 -22.58
N ILE A 40 -19.43 15.70 -23.63
CA ILE A 40 -20.80 15.59 -24.18
C ILE A 40 -21.68 14.82 -23.20
N LEU A 41 -21.21 13.67 -22.71
CA LEU A 41 -21.95 12.82 -21.78
C LEU A 41 -22.24 13.55 -20.46
N GLU A 42 -21.30 14.32 -19.91
CA GLU A 42 -21.54 15.16 -18.73
C GLU A 42 -22.69 16.15 -18.95
N LYS A 43 -22.70 16.84 -20.09
CA LYS A 43 -23.76 17.77 -20.42
C LYS A 43 -25.13 17.10 -20.56
N LEU A 44 -25.17 15.91 -21.18
CA LEU A 44 -26.42 15.15 -21.32
C LEU A 44 -26.94 14.66 -19.97
N VAL A 45 -26.05 14.20 -19.11
CA VAL A 45 -26.36 13.82 -17.71
C VAL A 45 -26.92 15.01 -16.93
N ASP A 46 -26.27 16.16 -17.02
CA ASP A 46 -26.72 17.38 -16.33
C ASP A 46 -28.08 17.87 -16.82
N GLU A 47 -28.32 17.81 -18.13
CA GLU A 47 -29.60 18.20 -18.70
C GLU A 47 -30.72 17.27 -18.29
N THR A 48 -30.45 15.95 -18.26
CA THR A 48 -31.40 14.93 -17.78
C THR A 48 -31.75 15.17 -16.31
N ARG A 49 -30.77 15.50 -15.47
CA ARG A 49 -30.99 15.84 -14.04
C ARG A 49 -31.82 17.10 -13.89
N ARG A 50 -31.54 18.16 -14.66
CA ARG A 50 -32.31 19.41 -14.63
C ARG A 50 -33.75 19.19 -15.05
N ALA A 51 -33.99 18.29 -16.00
CA ALA A 51 -35.33 17.90 -16.41
C ALA A 51 -36.07 17.01 -15.40
N GLY A 52 -35.45 16.68 -14.26
CA GLY A 52 -36.04 15.82 -13.23
C GLY A 52 -35.93 14.33 -13.54
N GLY A 53 -35.14 13.94 -14.54
CA GLY A 53 -34.89 12.55 -14.88
C GLY A 53 -34.10 11.83 -13.79
N HIS A 54 -34.52 10.60 -13.48
CA HIS A 54 -33.77 9.73 -12.60
C HIS A 54 -32.67 9.02 -13.40
N LEU A 55 -31.42 9.36 -13.14
CA LEU A 55 -30.29 8.67 -13.75
C LEU A 55 -29.94 7.42 -12.93
N PRO A 56 -29.81 6.26 -13.57
CA PRO A 56 -29.29 5.09 -12.89
C PRO A 56 -27.88 5.41 -12.40
N PHE A 57 -27.67 5.36 -11.09
CA PHE A 57 -26.35 5.58 -10.49
C PHE A 57 -25.71 4.23 -10.23
N SER A 58 -24.55 4.00 -10.83
CA SER A 58 -23.66 2.89 -10.47
C SER A 58 -22.32 3.44 -10.04
N THR A 59 -21.84 3.01 -8.88
CA THR A 59 -20.48 3.32 -8.40
C THR A 59 -19.43 2.45 -9.08
N THR A 60 -19.86 1.47 -9.87
CA THR A 60 -19.00 0.46 -10.47
C THR A 60 -19.24 0.36 -11.98
N THR A 61 -18.21 -0.03 -12.70
CA THR A 61 -18.24 -0.36 -14.12
C THR A 61 -18.37 -1.87 -14.33
N GLU A 62 -18.55 -2.33 -15.57
CA GLU A 62 -18.57 -3.76 -15.92
C GLU A 62 -17.37 -4.52 -15.33
N TYR A 63 -17.53 -5.83 -15.09
CA TYR A 63 -16.49 -6.69 -14.52
C TYR A 63 -15.45 -7.11 -15.57
N VAL A 64 -14.83 -6.11 -16.19
CA VAL A 64 -13.78 -6.23 -17.21
C VAL A 64 -12.60 -5.33 -16.89
N ASN A 65 -11.52 -5.47 -17.64
CA ASN A 65 -10.35 -4.61 -17.49
C ASN A 65 -10.69 -3.15 -17.81
N THR A 66 -10.16 -2.21 -17.02
CA THR A 66 -10.35 -0.77 -17.27
C THR A 66 -9.65 -0.32 -18.54
N ILE A 67 -8.45 -0.86 -18.81
CA ILE A 67 -7.68 -0.54 -20.02
C ILE A 67 -8.06 -1.56 -21.10
N PRO A 68 -8.65 -1.12 -22.23
CA PRO A 68 -8.95 -2.01 -23.32
C PRO A 68 -7.67 -2.43 -24.08
N PRO A 69 -7.63 -3.64 -24.71
CA PRO A 69 -6.42 -4.20 -25.31
C PRO A 69 -5.69 -3.28 -26.30
N GLN A 70 -6.42 -2.47 -27.06
CA GLN A 70 -5.86 -1.55 -28.06
C GLN A 70 -5.17 -0.32 -27.44
N LEU A 71 -5.42 -0.02 -26.16
CA LEU A 71 -4.81 1.10 -25.43
C LEU A 71 -3.73 0.65 -24.44
N GLU A 72 -3.44 -0.65 -24.38
CA GLU A 72 -2.41 -1.17 -23.50
C GLU A 72 -1.01 -0.77 -23.96
N ALA A 73 -0.26 -0.13 -23.06
CA ALA A 73 1.16 0.12 -23.28
C ALA A 73 1.91 -1.22 -23.36
N LYS A 74 2.79 -1.35 -24.34
CA LYS A 74 3.57 -2.58 -24.56
C LYS A 74 4.80 -2.62 -23.67
N SER A 75 5.02 -3.76 -23.00
CA SER A 75 6.23 -3.98 -22.22
C SER A 75 7.45 -3.98 -23.13
N PRO A 76 8.52 -3.25 -22.77
CA PRO A 76 9.78 -3.25 -23.52
C PRO A 76 10.66 -4.45 -23.21
N GLY A 77 10.30 -5.27 -22.19
CA GLY A 77 11.13 -6.39 -21.69
C GLY A 77 11.10 -7.64 -22.56
N ASP A 78 12.04 -8.54 -22.30
CA ASP A 78 12.04 -9.88 -22.86
C ASP A 78 11.09 -10.79 -22.10
N ALA A 79 9.89 -11.00 -22.64
CA ALA A 79 8.83 -11.78 -21.99
C ALA A 79 9.24 -13.22 -21.66
N ALA A 80 10.07 -13.86 -22.50
CA ALA A 80 10.54 -15.23 -22.27
C ALA A 80 11.56 -15.28 -21.13
N MET A 81 12.49 -14.33 -21.11
CA MET A 81 13.48 -14.18 -20.06
C MET A 81 12.82 -13.88 -18.71
N GLU A 82 11.91 -12.93 -18.67
CA GLU A 82 11.18 -12.57 -17.46
C GLU A 82 10.29 -13.69 -16.96
N TRP A 83 9.70 -14.49 -17.87
CA TRP A 83 8.96 -15.69 -17.46
C TRP A 83 9.87 -16.69 -16.74
N ARG A 84 11.07 -16.96 -17.29
CA ARG A 84 12.06 -17.86 -16.66
C ARG A 84 12.51 -17.35 -15.30
N ILE A 85 12.86 -16.08 -15.18
CA ILE A 85 13.25 -15.45 -13.91
C ILE A 85 12.13 -15.61 -12.88
N ARG A 86 10.91 -15.30 -13.23
CA ARG A 86 9.74 -15.43 -12.37
C ARG A 86 9.50 -16.87 -11.92
N CYS A 87 9.74 -17.85 -12.78
CA CYS A 87 9.69 -19.26 -12.43
C CYS A 87 10.75 -19.64 -11.39
N LEU A 88 11.98 -19.15 -11.54
CA LEU A 88 13.07 -19.39 -10.59
C LEU A 88 12.79 -18.74 -9.23
N ILE A 89 12.23 -17.51 -9.21
CA ILE A 89 11.83 -16.84 -7.98
C ILE A 89 10.73 -17.63 -7.27
N ARG A 90 9.71 -18.10 -8.00
CA ARG A 90 8.62 -18.94 -7.44
C ARG A 90 9.16 -20.22 -6.82
N TRP A 91 10.10 -20.88 -7.51
CA TRP A 91 10.72 -22.10 -7.00
C TRP A 91 11.47 -21.87 -5.69
N ASN A 92 12.37 -20.89 -5.66
CA ASN A 92 13.17 -20.63 -4.47
C ASN A 92 12.32 -20.16 -3.27
N ALA A 93 11.28 -19.37 -3.51
CA ALA A 93 10.32 -18.98 -2.49
C ALA A 93 9.56 -20.18 -1.92
N MET A 94 9.12 -21.11 -2.78
CA MET A 94 8.48 -22.36 -2.37
C MET A 94 9.45 -23.25 -1.59
N ALA A 95 10.66 -23.47 -2.11
CA ALA A 95 11.67 -24.29 -1.47
C ALA A 95 12.02 -23.78 -0.06
N MET A 96 12.20 -22.47 0.10
CA MET A 96 12.46 -21.80 1.39
C MET A 96 11.38 -22.11 2.41
N VAL A 97 10.10 -21.95 2.05
CA VAL A 97 8.96 -22.20 2.93
C VAL A 97 8.81 -23.67 3.27
N VAL A 98 8.98 -24.59 2.28
CA VAL A 98 8.90 -26.03 2.52
C VAL A 98 10.01 -26.49 3.46
N ARG A 99 11.25 -26.05 3.25
CA ARG A 99 12.39 -26.35 4.13
C ARG A 99 12.17 -25.85 5.56
N ALA A 100 11.74 -24.60 5.72
CA ALA A 100 11.44 -24.02 7.03
C ALA A 100 10.35 -24.79 7.81
N ASN A 101 9.34 -25.32 7.10
CA ASN A 101 8.26 -26.09 7.72
C ASN A 101 8.65 -27.52 8.11
N ARG A 102 9.75 -28.03 7.59
CA ARG A 102 10.25 -29.37 7.90
C ARG A 102 11.25 -29.42 9.03
N LYS A 103 11.84 -28.28 9.38
CA LYS A 103 12.71 -28.17 10.55
C LYS A 103 11.95 -28.45 11.85
N PRO A 104 12.61 -28.96 12.89
CA PRO A 104 12.00 -29.15 14.20
C PRO A 104 11.33 -27.85 14.69
N GLY A 105 10.08 -27.95 15.14
CA GLY A 105 9.27 -26.79 15.56
C GLY A 105 8.35 -26.25 14.46
N SER A 106 8.41 -26.75 13.22
CA SER A 106 7.55 -26.32 12.09
C SER A 106 7.40 -24.81 12.02
N LEU A 107 8.50 -24.09 11.74
CA LEU A 107 8.59 -22.63 11.79
C LEU A 107 7.54 -21.89 10.92
N GLY A 108 6.91 -22.60 10.01
CA GLY A 108 5.86 -22.04 9.19
C GLY A 108 6.39 -21.25 7.99
N GLY A 109 5.63 -20.27 7.57
CA GLY A 109 5.86 -19.47 6.38
C GLY A 109 4.65 -19.51 5.46
N HIS A 110 4.55 -18.53 4.60
CA HIS A 110 3.43 -18.37 3.68
C HIS A 110 3.95 -18.32 2.26
N ILE A 111 3.41 -19.19 1.39
CA ILE A 111 3.74 -19.18 -0.03
C ILE A 111 2.56 -18.70 -0.89
N ALA A 112 1.34 -18.95 -0.44
CA ALA A 112 0.14 -18.71 -1.25
C ALA A 112 -0.07 -17.24 -1.64
N SER A 113 0.27 -16.29 -0.76
CA SER A 113 0.18 -14.85 -1.05
C SER A 113 1.21 -14.42 -2.08
N PHE A 114 2.47 -14.83 -1.94
CA PHE A 114 3.48 -14.55 -2.95
C PHE A 114 3.16 -15.25 -4.27
N ALA A 115 2.71 -16.51 -4.23
CA ALA A 115 2.32 -17.25 -5.42
C ALA A 115 1.25 -16.50 -6.23
N SER A 116 0.31 -15.81 -5.57
CA SER A 116 -0.69 -14.96 -6.25
C SER A 116 -0.11 -13.67 -6.81
N SER A 117 0.84 -13.03 -6.15
CA SER A 117 1.33 -11.69 -6.48
C SER A 117 2.67 -11.67 -7.24
N ALA A 118 3.30 -12.81 -7.50
CA ALA A 118 4.65 -12.88 -8.08
C ALA A 118 4.81 -12.09 -9.39
N THR A 119 3.81 -12.09 -10.27
CA THR A 119 3.83 -11.32 -11.52
C THR A 119 3.77 -9.82 -11.25
N LEU A 120 2.98 -9.40 -10.26
CA LEU A 120 2.86 -7.99 -9.86
C LEU A 120 4.22 -7.45 -9.38
N TYR A 121 4.92 -8.22 -8.55
CA TYR A 121 6.26 -7.85 -8.06
C TYR A 121 7.30 -7.86 -9.17
N ASP A 122 7.31 -8.90 -10.01
CA ASP A 122 8.30 -9.05 -11.07
C ASP A 122 8.29 -7.88 -12.06
N VAL A 123 7.10 -7.48 -12.53
CA VAL A 123 6.93 -6.32 -13.42
C VAL A 123 7.39 -5.03 -12.73
N GLY A 124 7.10 -4.85 -11.45
CA GLY A 124 7.57 -3.69 -10.69
C GLY A 124 9.09 -3.62 -10.60
N PHE A 125 9.74 -4.72 -10.25
CA PHE A 125 11.20 -4.82 -10.17
C PHE A 125 11.91 -4.61 -11.52
N ASN A 126 11.32 -5.09 -12.60
CA ASN A 126 11.98 -5.07 -13.90
C ASN A 126 11.75 -3.77 -14.66
N HIS A 127 10.66 -3.00 -14.40
CA HIS A 127 10.27 -1.91 -15.27
C HIS A 127 9.95 -0.59 -14.58
N PHE A 128 9.59 -0.57 -13.29
CA PHE A 128 9.03 0.64 -12.69
C PHE A 128 9.78 1.14 -11.47
N TRP A 129 10.15 0.26 -10.54
CA TRP A 129 10.63 0.71 -9.23
C TRP A 129 12.08 1.16 -9.27
N ARG A 130 12.28 2.43 -9.00
CA ARG A 130 13.59 3.05 -9.00
C ARG A 130 14.23 2.99 -7.61
N ALA A 131 15.48 2.57 -7.55
CA ALA A 131 16.29 2.72 -6.37
C ALA A 131 16.88 4.14 -6.32
N PRO A 132 17.35 4.63 -5.15
CA PRO A 132 18.04 5.91 -5.07
C PRO A 132 19.31 5.93 -5.93
N SER A 133 19.47 7.00 -6.71
CA SER A 133 20.63 7.28 -7.56
C SER A 133 21.00 8.76 -7.45
N GLU A 134 21.99 9.22 -8.21
CA GLU A 134 22.34 10.63 -8.28
C GLU A 134 21.20 11.48 -8.85
N ASP A 135 20.44 10.92 -9.79
CA ASP A 135 19.39 11.64 -10.53
C ASP A 135 17.99 11.45 -9.94
N HIS A 136 17.80 10.46 -9.07
CA HIS A 136 16.47 10.11 -8.54
C HIS A 136 16.52 9.69 -7.08
N PRO A 137 15.62 10.22 -6.21
CA PRO A 137 15.63 9.91 -4.77
C PRO A 137 15.16 8.49 -4.42
N GLY A 138 14.70 7.72 -5.40
CA GLY A 138 14.17 6.36 -5.23
C GLY A 138 12.70 6.34 -4.85
N ASP A 139 11.99 5.30 -5.32
CA ASP A 139 10.60 5.05 -4.94
C ASP A 139 10.54 4.39 -3.55
N LEU A 140 9.40 4.56 -2.87
CA LEU A 140 9.11 3.84 -1.64
C LEU A 140 8.15 2.68 -1.95
N ILE A 141 8.53 1.46 -1.58
CA ILE A 141 7.68 0.28 -1.76
C ILE A 141 7.32 -0.33 -0.42
N CYS A 142 6.03 -0.31 -0.08
CA CYS A 142 5.45 -1.04 1.03
C CYS A 142 5.07 -2.44 0.53
N TYR A 143 5.93 -3.42 0.78
CA TYR A 143 5.72 -4.80 0.35
C TYR A 143 4.68 -5.48 1.24
N GLN A 144 3.74 -6.23 0.66
CA GLN A 144 2.81 -7.03 1.45
C GLN A 144 3.57 -8.03 2.32
N GLY A 145 3.30 -8.05 3.62
CA GLY A 145 4.06 -8.84 4.59
C GLY A 145 4.20 -10.31 4.22
N HIS A 146 3.11 -10.95 3.82
CA HIS A 146 3.06 -12.36 3.44
C HIS A 146 3.78 -12.71 2.11
N ALA A 147 4.26 -11.70 1.37
CA ALA A 147 5.01 -11.89 0.12
C ALA A 147 6.54 -11.92 0.34
N SER A 148 7.03 -11.69 1.55
CA SER A 148 8.47 -11.62 1.87
C SER A 148 9.31 -12.79 1.32
N PRO A 149 8.86 -14.07 1.31
CA PRO A 149 9.66 -15.17 0.75
C PRO A 149 10.03 -14.96 -0.73
N GLY A 150 9.14 -14.36 -1.51
CA GLY A 150 9.44 -14.05 -2.92
C GLY A 150 10.45 -12.94 -3.10
N ILE A 151 10.43 -11.95 -2.22
CA ILE A 151 11.40 -10.85 -2.23
C ILE A 151 12.79 -11.37 -1.85
N TYR A 152 12.88 -12.25 -0.84
CA TYR A 152 14.14 -12.94 -0.50
C TYR A 152 14.64 -13.83 -1.62
N ALA A 153 13.75 -14.60 -2.26
CA ALA A 153 14.11 -15.46 -3.39
C ALA A 153 14.68 -14.65 -4.58
N ARG A 154 14.11 -13.46 -4.86
CA ARG A 154 14.67 -12.57 -5.86
C ARG A 154 16.05 -12.04 -5.44
N SER A 155 16.20 -11.58 -4.22
CA SER A 155 17.49 -11.09 -3.69
C SER A 155 18.57 -12.20 -3.67
N PHE A 156 18.18 -13.45 -3.49
CA PHE A 156 19.07 -14.60 -3.66
C PHE A 156 19.56 -14.74 -5.11
N LEU A 157 18.66 -14.67 -6.09
CA LEU A 157 19.05 -14.73 -7.50
C LEU A 157 19.91 -13.53 -7.92
N GLU A 158 19.68 -12.35 -7.33
CA GLU A 158 20.51 -11.15 -7.53
C GLU A 158 21.89 -11.24 -6.83
N GLY A 159 22.14 -12.31 -6.04
CA GLY A 159 23.39 -12.52 -5.29
C GLY A 159 23.53 -11.69 -4.01
N ARG A 160 22.47 -11.13 -3.50
CA ARG A 160 22.40 -10.33 -2.26
C ARG A 160 22.20 -11.18 -1.00
N LEU A 161 21.61 -12.35 -1.15
CA LEU A 161 21.41 -13.34 -0.10
C LEU A 161 22.04 -14.67 -0.52
N SER A 162 22.52 -15.42 0.45
CA SER A 162 23.10 -16.77 0.28
C SER A 162 22.05 -17.86 0.56
N THR A 163 22.39 -19.10 0.25
CA THR A 163 21.59 -20.27 0.65
C THR A 163 21.48 -20.39 2.16
N ASP A 164 22.54 -20.02 2.88
CA ASP A 164 22.55 -20.01 4.35
C ASP A 164 21.55 -19.00 4.90
N ASP A 165 21.49 -17.78 4.32
CA ASP A 165 20.47 -16.79 4.70
C ASP A 165 19.06 -17.35 4.49
N LEU A 166 18.78 -17.99 3.34
CA LEU A 166 17.47 -18.58 3.05
C LEU A 166 17.09 -19.71 4.02
N ASP A 167 18.06 -20.50 4.44
CA ASP A 167 17.86 -21.57 5.43
C ASP A 167 17.55 -21.06 6.83
N HIS A 168 17.84 -19.79 7.10
CA HIS A 168 17.52 -19.14 8.36
C HIS A 168 16.23 -18.30 8.30
N LEU A 169 15.33 -18.58 7.35
CA LEU A 169 14.00 -17.96 7.33
C LEU A 169 13.25 -18.22 8.64
N ARG A 170 12.76 -17.14 9.28
CA ARG A 170 11.99 -17.17 10.54
C ARG A 170 12.79 -17.64 11.77
N ILE A 171 14.11 -17.49 11.74
CA ILE A 171 15.01 -17.81 12.85
C ILE A 171 15.65 -16.50 13.37
N GLU A 172 14.80 -15.47 13.59
CA GLU A 172 15.24 -14.11 13.95
C GLU A 172 15.82 -14.01 15.36
N THR A 173 15.41 -14.89 16.26
CA THR A 173 15.68 -14.77 17.69
C THR A 173 16.78 -15.72 18.21
N GLN A 174 17.38 -16.53 17.36
CA GLN A 174 18.47 -17.42 17.76
C GLN A 174 19.77 -16.64 17.97
N PRO A 175 20.42 -16.73 19.16
CA PRO A 175 21.69 -16.06 19.40
C PRO A 175 22.78 -16.53 18.41
N GLY A 176 23.49 -15.58 17.81
CA GLY A 176 24.59 -15.89 16.88
C GLY A 176 24.17 -16.26 15.46
N VAL A 177 22.88 -16.30 15.13
CA VAL A 177 22.33 -16.55 13.81
C VAL A 177 21.77 -15.27 13.21
N LYS A 178 22.17 -14.92 12.01
CA LYS A 178 21.53 -13.86 11.22
C LYS A 178 20.37 -14.47 10.45
N GLY A 179 19.18 -14.49 11.08
CA GLY A 179 17.96 -15.02 10.47
C GLY A 179 17.27 -14.00 9.57
N LEU A 180 16.58 -14.50 8.53
CA LEU A 180 15.67 -13.68 7.73
C LEU A 180 14.35 -13.50 8.48
N PRO A 181 13.87 -12.25 8.68
CA PRO A 181 12.59 -11.99 9.33
C PRO A 181 11.44 -12.64 8.59
N SER A 182 10.44 -13.07 9.35
CA SER A 182 9.21 -13.64 8.80
C SER A 182 8.49 -12.70 7.84
N TYR A 183 8.60 -11.41 8.11
CA TYR A 183 7.93 -10.32 7.43
C TYR A 183 8.87 -9.10 7.33
N PRO A 184 8.56 -8.10 6.51
CA PRO A 184 9.35 -6.87 6.46
C PRO A 184 9.57 -6.27 7.84
N HIS A 185 10.82 -6.17 8.28
CA HIS A 185 11.17 -5.69 9.61
C HIS A 185 12.42 -4.79 9.58
N PRO A 186 12.25 -3.45 9.60
CA PRO A 186 13.36 -2.49 9.48
C PRO A 186 14.38 -2.57 10.62
N TRP A 187 13.98 -3.02 11.82
CA TRP A 187 14.90 -3.21 12.94
C TRP A 187 15.85 -4.39 12.69
N LEU A 188 15.34 -5.51 12.19
CA LEU A 188 16.13 -6.73 11.98
C LEU A 188 16.97 -6.69 10.68
N MET A 189 16.47 -6.02 9.65
CA MET A 189 17.20 -5.79 8.39
C MET A 189 17.24 -4.29 8.04
N PRO A 190 18.07 -3.50 8.74
CA PRO A 190 18.03 -2.04 8.70
C PRO A 190 18.50 -1.40 7.39
N ASP A 191 19.20 -2.15 6.53
CA ASP A 191 19.63 -1.71 5.19
C ASP A 191 18.69 -2.19 4.07
N TYR A 192 17.66 -2.96 4.43
CA TYR A 192 16.83 -3.69 3.48
C TYR A 192 15.37 -3.25 3.54
N TRP A 193 14.66 -3.50 4.66
CA TRP A 193 13.26 -3.19 4.80
C TRP A 193 13.00 -1.75 5.26
N GLN A 194 12.03 -1.08 4.61
CA GLN A 194 11.68 0.31 4.95
C GLN A 194 10.45 0.39 5.86
N VAL A 195 9.40 -0.41 5.59
CA VAL A 195 8.11 -0.35 6.28
C VAL A 195 7.73 -1.74 6.78
N PRO A 196 7.36 -1.93 8.06
CA PRO A 196 6.76 -3.15 8.55
C PRO A 196 5.29 -3.21 8.12
N THR A 197 4.88 -4.34 7.55
CA THR A 197 3.56 -4.49 6.92
C THR A 197 2.81 -5.74 7.36
N VAL A 198 3.26 -6.41 8.42
CA VAL A 198 2.61 -7.63 8.89
C VAL A 198 1.33 -7.36 9.65
N SER A 199 1.28 -6.31 10.46
CA SER A 199 0.03 -5.83 11.03
C SER A 199 -0.77 -5.19 9.90
N MET A 200 -1.79 -5.94 9.44
CA MET A 200 -2.55 -5.58 8.24
C MET A 200 -3.30 -4.27 8.46
N GLY A 201 -3.38 -3.45 7.41
CA GLY A 201 -3.94 -2.10 7.45
C GLY A 201 -2.91 -1.01 7.74
N LEU A 202 -1.84 -1.28 8.48
CA LEU A 202 -0.83 -0.26 8.81
C LEU A 202 0.02 0.15 7.60
N GLY A 203 0.28 -0.77 6.67
CA GLY A 203 0.98 -0.45 5.42
C GLY A 203 0.25 0.61 4.58
N PRO A 204 -1.04 0.39 4.24
CA PRO A 204 -1.84 1.35 3.48
C PRO A 204 -1.92 2.74 4.10
N ILE A 205 -2.27 2.87 5.40
CA ILE A 205 -2.37 4.19 6.02
C ILE A 205 -1.02 4.90 6.04
N GLN A 206 0.07 4.19 6.37
CA GLN A 206 1.41 4.78 6.35
C GLN A 206 1.84 5.22 4.94
N ALA A 207 1.49 4.46 3.90
CA ALA A 207 1.81 4.80 2.52
C ALA A 207 1.15 6.12 2.09
N ILE A 208 -0.10 6.37 2.50
CA ILE A 208 -0.80 7.64 2.25
C ILE A 208 -0.03 8.80 2.87
N TYR A 209 0.32 8.70 4.15
CA TYR A 209 1.02 9.78 4.85
C TYR A 209 2.49 9.92 4.43
N GLN A 210 3.14 8.87 3.95
CA GLN A 210 4.45 8.96 3.30
C GLN A 210 4.36 9.76 1.99
N ALA A 211 3.33 9.50 1.17
CA ALA A 211 3.11 10.23 -0.07
C ALA A 211 2.79 11.72 0.20
N GLN A 212 1.94 12.00 1.18
CA GLN A 212 1.63 13.35 1.66
C GLN A 212 2.90 14.07 2.13
N PHE A 213 3.70 13.41 2.97
CA PHE A 213 4.91 14.04 3.52
C PHE A 213 5.99 14.30 2.47
N MET A 214 6.08 13.48 1.43
CA MET A 214 6.95 13.78 0.28
C MET A 214 6.53 15.08 -0.42
N LYS A 215 5.23 15.26 -0.67
CA LYS A 215 4.67 16.51 -1.23
C LYS A 215 4.88 17.71 -0.29
N TYR A 216 4.73 17.51 1.00
CA TYR A 216 5.03 18.51 2.02
C TYR A 216 6.50 18.98 1.96
N LEU A 217 7.46 18.06 1.87
CA LEU A 217 8.87 18.41 1.76
C LEU A 217 9.18 19.19 0.48
N GLU A 218 8.56 18.82 -0.64
CA GLU A 218 8.67 19.51 -1.92
C GLU A 218 8.06 20.92 -1.87
N ALA A 219 6.86 21.05 -1.31
CA ALA A 219 6.15 22.33 -1.18
C ALA A 219 6.90 23.33 -0.31
N ARG A 220 7.60 22.83 0.70
CA ARG A 220 8.46 23.64 1.57
C ARG A 220 9.87 23.88 1.03
N GLY A 221 10.19 23.38 -0.16
CA GLY A 221 11.51 23.56 -0.77
C GLY A 221 12.65 22.86 -0.02
N LEU A 222 12.35 21.87 0.84
CA LEU A 222 13.33 21.09 1.60
C LEU A 222 14.01 20.00 0.77
N VAL A 223 13.29 19.53 -0.26
CA VAL A 223 13.80 18.62 -1.28
C VAL A 223 13.36 19.10 -2.67
N PRO A 224 14.09 18.78 -3.74
CA PRO A 224 13.65 19.09 -5.10
C PRO A 224 12.37 18.30 -5.45
N LYS A 225 11.55 18.87 -6.32
CA LYS A 225 10.39 18.13 -6.90
C LYS A 225 10.90 16.95 -7.70
N SER A 226 10.17 15.85 -7.60
CA SER A 226 10.51 14.60 -8.29
C SER A 226 9.24 13.85 -8.71
N ASP A 227 9.40 12.91 -9.62
CA ASP A 227 8.34 12.00 -10.06
C ASP A 227 8.33 10.67 -9.30
N ARG A 228 9.02 10.61 -8.13
CA ARG A 228 9.05 9.44 -7.27
C ARG A 228 7.65 9.01 -6.82
N LYS A 229 7.46 7.71 -6.69
CA LYS A 229 6.18 7.13 -6.28
C LYS A 229 6.30 6.38 -4.95
N VAL A 230 5.18 6.34 -4.27
CA VAL A 230 4.93 5.43 -3.13
C VAL A 230 4.04 4.30 -3.64
N TRP A 231 4.53 3.08 -3.59
CA TRP A 231 3.80 1.87 -3.96
C TRP A 231 3.40 1.11 -2.72
N CYS A 232 2.13 0.75 -2.59
CA CYS A 232 1.66 -0.07 -1.49
C CYS A 232 0.98 -1.32 -1.99
N PHE A 233 1.50 -2.48 -1.58
CA PHE A 233 0.94 -3.78 -1.87
C PHE A 233 0.15 -4.29 -0.67
N LEU A 234 -1.11 -4.59 -0.89
CA LEU A 234 -2.01 -5.11 0.14
C LEU A 234 -2.93 -6.19 -0.42
N GLY A 235 -3.53 -7.00 0.46
CA GLY A 235 -4.52 -8.00 0.09
C GLY A 235 -5.93 -7.43 0.08
N ASP A 236 -6.82 -8.06 -0.71
CA ASP A 236 -8.25 -7.76 -0.70
C ASP A 236 -8.90 -8.02 0.66
N GLY A 237 -8.49 -9.10 1.35
CA GLY A 237 -8.92 -9.37 2.73
C GLY A 237 -8.35 -8.39 3.76
N GLU A 238 -7.21 -7.76 3.49
CA GLU A 238 -6.62 -6.72 4.33
C GLU A 238 -7.46 -5.43 4.33
N CYS A 239 -8.29 -5.24 3.30
CA CYS A 239 -9.23 -4.12 3.23
C CYS A 239 -10.39 -4.24 4.23
N ASP A 240 -10.51 -5.34 4.97
CA ASP A 240 -11.42 -5.45 6.11
C ASP A 240 -10.92 -4.65 7.33
N GLU A 241 -9.60 -4.36 7.42
CA GLU A 241 -9.05 -3.49 8.46
C GLU A 241 -9.41 -2.03 8.22
N PRO A 242 -9.95 -1.33 9.23
CA PRO A 242 -10.33 0.07 9.10
C PRO A 242 -9.18 0.98 8.62
N GLU A 243 -7.95 0.71 9.04
CA GLU A 243 -6.76 1.47 8.68
C GLU A 243 -6.44 1.38 7.19
N SER A 244 -6.80 0.28 6.52
CA SER A 244 -6.59 0.12 5.07
C SER A 244 -7.37 1.14 4.25
N LEU A 245 -8.57 1.51 4.68
CA LEU A 245 -9.49 2.39 3.97
C LEU A 245 -9.70 3.73 4.69
N GLY A 246 -9.28 3.86 5.94
CA GLY A 246 -9.59 4.99 6.81
C GLY A 246 -9.07 6.34 6.33
N ALA A 247 -7.99 6.39 5.57
CA ALA A 247 -7.35 7.63 5.11
C ALA A 247 -7.38 7.81 3.58
N ILE A 248 -8.08 6.97 2.82
CA ILE A 248 -8.11 7.07 1.35
C ILE A 248 -8.70 8.39 0.84
N SER A 249 -9.64 8.98 1.59
CA SER A 249 -10.21 10.31 1.28
C SER A 249 -9.18 11.44 1.43
N VAL A 250 -8.17 11.29 2.31
CA VAL A 250 -7.06 12.25 2.41
C VAL A 250 -6.27 12.24 1.11
N ALA A 251 -5.91 11.07 0.62
CA ALA A 251 -5.14 10.94 -0.62
C ALA A 251 -5.87 11.56 -1.83
N GLY A 252 -7.18 11.31 -1.97
CA GLY A 252 -7.98 11.91 -3.05
C GLY A 252 -8.09 13.43 -2.91
N ARG A 253 -8.40 13.94 -1.70
CA ARG A 253 -8.56 15.37 -1.42
C ARG A 253 -7.26 16.16 -1.66
N GLU A 254 -6.12 15.58 -1.32
CA GLU A 254 -4.81 16.21 -1.48
C GLU A 254 -4.14 15.90 -2.82
N HIS A 255 -4.86 15.23 -3.73
CA HIS A 255 -4.39 14.91 -5.08
C HIS A 255 -3.02 14.22 -5.11
N LEU A 256 -2.84 13.19 -4.25
CA LEU A 256 -1.56 12.49 -4.10
C LEU A 256 -1.24 11.59 -5.31
N ASP A 257 -0.92 12.20 -6.45
CA ASP A 257 -0.57 11.50 -7.69
C ASP A 257 0.75 10.72 -7.63
N ASN A 258 1.47 10.87 -6.55
CA ASN A 258 2.66 10.09 -6.22
C ASN A 258 2.34 8.79 -5.45
N LEU A 259 1.06 8.41 -5.29
CA LEU A 259 0.62 7.23 -4.56
C LEU A 259 -0.03 6.20 -5.48
N VAL A 260 0.44 4.96 -5.41
CA VAL A 260 -0.13 3.82 -6.14
C VAL A 260 -0.40 2.66 -5.18
N PHE A 261 -1.67 2.26 -5.05
CA PHE A 261 -2.04 1.02 -4.37
C PHE A 261 -2.17 -0.11 -5.38
N VAL A 262 -1.64 -1.28 -5.04
CA VAL A 262 -1.81 -2.53 -5.79
C VAL A 262 -2.48 -3.55 -4.88
N ILE A 263 -3.77 -3.76 -5.06
CA ILE A 263 -4.55 -4.69 -4.27
C ILE A 263 -4.52 -6.06 -4.96
N ASN A 264 -3.88 -7.01 -4.29
CA ASN A 264 -3.83 -8.41 -4.71
C ASN A 264 -5.17 -9.08 -4.41
N CYS A 265 -6.11 -8.98 -5.36
CA CYS A 265 -7.46 -9.53 -5.24
C CYS A 265 -7.46 -11.03 -5.59
N ASN A 266 -6.96 -11.83 -4.66
CA ASN A 266 -6.97 -13.29 -4.80
C ASN A 266 -8.28 -13.93 -4.29
N LEU A 267 -9.24 -13.12 -3.85
CA LEU A 267 -10.61 -13.43 -3.43
C LEU A 267 -10.70 -14.24 -2.13
N GLN A 268 -9.60 -14.50 -1.42
CA GLN A 268 -9.59 -15.40 -0.28
C GLN A 268 -8.90 -14.82 0.95
N ARG A 269 -9.52 -14.98 2.11
CA ARG A 269 -8.92 -14.85 3.43
C ARG A 269 -8.28 -16.18 3.87
N LEU A 270 -8.03 -16.32 5.17
CA LEU A 270 -7.48 -17.53 5.76
C LEU A 270 -8.49 -18.69 5.72
N ASP A 271 -9.72 -18.40 6.11
CA ASP A 271 -10.77 -19.42 6.33
C ASP A 271 -11.67 -19.64 5.11
N GLY A 272 -11.67 -18.72 4.14
CA GLY A 272 -12.55 -18.78 3.00
C GLY A 272 -12.51 -17.54 2.10
N PRO A 273 -13.52 -17.32 1.27
CA PRO A 273 -13.59 -16.16 0.39
C PRO A 273 -13.75 -14.84 1.16
N VAL A 274 -13.24 -13.75 0.61
CA VAL A 274 -13.42 -12.40 1.18
C VAL A 274 -14.89 -11.98 1.09
N ARG A 275 -15.50 -12.16 -0.09
CA ARG A 275 -16.93 -11.86 -0.37
C ARG A 275 -17.55 -12.98 -1.19
N GLY A 276 -17.78 -14.16 -0.57
CA GLY A 276 -18.23 -15.35 -1.29
C GLY A 276 -19.47 -15.16 -2.16
N ASN A 277 -20.52 -14.49 -1.63
CA ASN A 277 -21.76 -14.16 -2.33
C ASN A 277 -21.78 -12.77 -2.97
N GLY A 278 -20.63 -12.09 -3.02
CA GLY A 278 -20.46 -10.76 -3.57
C GLY A 278 -19.27 -10.70 -4.52
N LYS A 279 -18.80 -9.48 -4.73
CA LYS A 279 -17.59 -9.20 -5.54
C LYS A 279 -16.75 -8.11 -4.86
N ILE A 280 -15.64 -8.52 -4.25
CA ILE A 280 -14.76 -7.58 -3.54
C ILE A 280 -14.19 -6.51 -4.46
N ILE A 281 -13.86 -6.83 -5.72
CA ILE A 281 -13.33 -5.86 -6.68
C ILE A 281 -14.35 -4.76 -6.97
N GLN A 282 -15.63 -5.10 -7.11
CA GLN A 282 -16.70 -4.12 -7.35
C GLN A 282 -16.95 -3.26 -6.11
N GLU A 283 -16.90 -3.85 -4.92
CA GLU A 283 -17.01 -3.13 -3.65
C GLU A 283 -15.88 -2.10 -3.53
N LEU A 284 -14.64 -2.53 -3.72
CA LEU A 284 -13.46 -1.64 -3.65
C LEU A 284 -13.45 -0.58 -4.77
N GLU A 285 -13.89 -0.92 -5.99
CA GLU A 285 -14.03 0.07 -7.05
C GLU A 285 -14.92 1.23 -6.61
N GLY A 286 -16.10 0.92 -6.04
CA GLY A 286 -17.04 1.94 -5.55
C GLY A 286 -16.45 2.81 -4.44
N VAL A 287 -15.74 2.19 -3.48
CA VAL A 287 -15.12 2.87 -2.35
C VAL A 287 -14.03 3.83 -2.80
N PHE A 288 -13.09 3.37 -3.65
CA PHE A 288 -11.98 4.20 -4.11
C PHE A 288 -12.41 5.30 -5.08
N ARG A 289 -13.36 5.03 -5.99
CA ARG A 289 -13.94 6.08 -6.85
C ARG A 289 -14.61 7.17 -6.03
N GLY A 290 -15.40 6.77 -5.00
CA GLY A 290 -16.04 7.71 -4.10
C GLY A 290 -15.06 8.57 -3.30
N ALA A 291 -13.84 8.10 -3.09
CA ALA A 291 -12.76 8.82 -2.43
C ALA A 291 -11.88 9.67 -3.39
N GLY A 292 -12.20 9.73 -4.68
CA GLY A 292 -11.47 10.54 -5.67
C GLY A 292 -10.20 9.89 -6.23
N TRP A 293 -10.15 8.57 -6.27
CA TRP A 293 -9.02 7.83 -6.83
C TRP A 293 -9.27 7.42 -8.29
N ASN A 294 -8.21 7.39 -9.07
CA ASN A 294 -8.17 6.65 -10.33
C ASN A 294 -8.17 5.15 -10.03
N VAL A 295 -9.16 4.42 -10.57
CA VAL A 295 -9.32 2.97 -10.32
C VAL A 295 -9.05 2.20 -11.60
N ILE A 296 -8.03 1.35 -11.58
CA ILE A 296 -7.68 0.45 -12.67
C ILE A 296 -8.02 -0.98 -12.27
N LYS A 297 -9.04 -1.55 -12.89
CA LYS A 297 -9.36 -2.98 -12.74
C LYS A 297 -8.52 -3.80 -13.70
N LEU A 298 -7.85 -4.81 -13.15
CA LEU A 298 -6.99 -5.75 -13.86
C LEU A 298 -7.53 -7.18 -13.59
N ILE A 299 -8.58 -7.56 -14.30
CA ILE A 299 -9.39 -8.75 -13.99
C ILE A 299 -9.01 -9.95 -14.85
N TRP A 300 -8.94 -9.74 -16.18
CA TRP A 300 -8.78 -10.79 -17.16
C TRP A 300 -7.44 -10.71 -17.89
N GLY A 301 -6.79 -11.86 -18.06
CA GLY A 301 -5.57 -11.97 -18.86
C GLY A 301 -5.85 -11.97 -20.36
N SER A 302 -4.81 -11.86 -21.18
CA SER A 302 -4.89 -11.67 -22.64
C SER A 302 -5.67 -12.79 -23.38
N TYR A 303 -5.73 -14.01 -22.83
CA TYR A 303 -6.52 -15.08 -23.45
C TYR A 303 -8.03 -14.84 -23.41
N TRP A 304 -8.52 -13.91 -22.59
CA TRP A 304 -9.92 -13.49 -22.57
C TRP A 304 -10.25 -12.46 -23.65
N ASP A 305 -9.26 -11.73 -24.18
CA ASP A 305 -9.50 -10.65 -25.14
C ASP A 305 -10.24 -11.12 -26.41
N PRO A 306 -9.90 -12.28 -27.02
CA PRO A 306 -10.67 -12.78 -28.17
C PRO A 306 -12.11 -13.19 -27.85
N LEU A 307 -12.39 -13.63 -26.62
CA LEU A 307 -13.74 -13.95 -26.19
C LEU A 307 -14.56 -12.67 -25.98
N LEU A 308 -13.99 -11.68 -25.29
CA LEU A 308 -14.62 -10.38 -25.07
C LEU A 308 -14.86 -9.62 -26.37
N ALA A 309 -13.94 -9.70 -27.34
CA ALA A 309 -14.10 -9.08 -28.67
C ALA A 309 -15.26 -9.70 -29.47
N ARG A 310 -15.57 -10.98 -29.25
CA ARG A 310 -16.69 -11.68 -29.90
C ARG A 310 -18.02 -11.48 -29.18
N ASP A 311 -18.02 -10.90 -27.99
CA ASP A 311 -19.24 -10.67 -27.18
C ASP A 311 -19.99 -9.41 -27.65
N THR A 312 -20.44 -9.43 -28.90
CA THR A 312 -21.17 -8.32 -29.51
C THR A 312 -22.53 -8.05 -28.89
N LYS A 313 -23.11 -9.04 -28.21
CA LYS A 313 -24.40 -8.94 -27.50
C LYS A 313 -24.26 -8.64 -26.01
N GLY A 314 -23.06 -8.59 -25.47
CA GLY A 314 -22.80 -8.34 -24.05
C GLY A 314 -23.17 -9.50 -23.10
N VAL A 315 -23.48 -10.69 -23.63
CA VAL A 315 -23.93 -11.84 -22.80
C VAL A 315 -22.81 -12.36 -21.92
N LEU A 316 -21.55 -12.38 -22.40
CA LEU A 316 -20.41 -12.78 -21.60
C LEU A 316 -20.14 -11.74 -20.50
N ARG A 317 -20.20 -10.43 -20.81
CA ARG A 317 -20.07 -9.37 -19.80
C ARG A 317 -21.18 -9.44 -18.74
N LYS A 318 -22.43 -9.70 -19.17
CA LYS A 318 -23.55 -9.95 -18.25
C LYS A 318 -23.23 -11.12 -17.31
N LEU A 319 -22.82 -12.26 -17.86
CA LEU A 319 -22.40 -13.43 -17.07
C LEU A 319 -21.29 -13.11 -16.07
N MET A 320 -20.28 -12.33 -16.51
CA MET A 320 -19.19 -11.87 -15.63
C MET A 320 -19.69 -10.98 -14.49
N MET A 321 -20.71 -10.15 -14.76
CA MET A 321 -21.34 -9.30 -13.72
C MET A 321 -22.19 -10.10 -12.74
N GLU A 322 -22.86 -11.14 -13.16
CA GLU A 322 -23.73 -11.98 -12.31
C GLU A 322 -22.93 -12.96 -11.44
N THR A 323 -21.77 -13.41 -11.92
CA THR A 323 -20.97 -14.43 -11.23
C THR A 323 -20.31 -13.87 -9.98
N VAL A 324 -20.53 -14.49 -8.83
CA VAL A 324 -19.97 -14.10 -7.53
C VAL A 324 -18.55 -14.64 -7.32
N ASP A 325 -17.81 -14.07 -6.36
CA ASP A 325 -16.41 -14.44 -6.10
C ASP A 325 -16.22 -15.90 -5.70
N GLY A 326 -17.16 -16.46 -4.93
CA GLY A 326 -17.13 -17.89 -4.57
C GLY A 326 -17.22 -18.81 -5.77
N GLU A 327 -18.00 -18.46 -6.80
CA GLU A 327 -18.09 -19.22 -8.05
C GLU A 327 -16.81 -19.06 -8.90
N TYR A 328 -16.22 -17.86 -8.96
CA TYR A 328 -14.92 -17.66 -9.61
C TYR A 328 -13.82 -18.47 -8.97
N GLN A 329 -13.86 -18.64 -7.65
CA GLN A 329 -12.95 -19.50 -6.92
C GLN A 329 -13.17 -20.97 -7.29
N ALA A 330 -14.42 -21.44 -7.30
CA ALA A 330 -14.80 -22.80 -7.65
C ALA A 330 -14.40 -23.16 -9.09
N CYS A 331 -14.61 -22.27 -10.05
CA CYS A 331 -14.19 -22.43 -11.44
C CYS A 331 -12.69 -22.73 -11.56
N LYS A 332 -11.87 -22.06 -10.77
CA LYS A 332 -10.41 -22.29 -10.79
C LYS A 332 -10.00 -23.56 -10.05
N ALA A 333 -10.64 -23.84 -8.93
CA ALA A 333 -10.35 -25.00 -8.08
C ALA A 333 -10.75 -26.34 -8.75
N PHE A 334 -11.93 -26.36 -9.40
CA PHE A 334 -12.46 -27.59 -9.99
C PHE A 334 -12.13 -27.80 -11.46
N GLY A 335 -11.49 -26.82 -12.11
CA GLY A 335 -10.93 -26.98 -13.44
C GLY A 335 -11.82 -26.60 -14.61
N GLY A 336 -11.34 -26.90 -15.83
CA GLY A 336 -11.96 -26.43 -17.07
C GLY A 336 -13.33 -27.06 -17.36
N ALA A 337 -13.51 -28.35 -17.07
CA ALA A 337 -14.81 -29.02 -17.24
C ALA A 337 -15.90 -28.37 -16.37
N TYR A 338 -15.60 -28.11 -15.09
CA TYR A 338 -16.50 -27.39 -14.20
C TYR A 338 -16.81 -25.99 -14.71
N THR A 339 -15.78 -25.24 -15.15
CA THR A 339 -15.92 -23.89 -15.69
C THR A 339 -16.79 -23.87 -16.96
N ARG A 340 -16.63 -24.88 -17.83
CA ARG A 340 -17.47 -25.04 -19.02
C ARG A 340 -18.94 -25.18 -18.65
N GLU A 341 -19.24 -26.07 -17.72
CA GLU A 341 -20.60 -26.40 -17.32
C GLU A 341 -21.24 -25.27 -16.50
N HIS A 342 -20.59 -24.83 -15.43
CA HIS A 342 -21.17 -23.96 -14.40
C HIS A 342 -21.02 -22.47 -14.67
N PHE A 343 -20.04 -22.06 -15.48
CA PHE A 343 -19.87 -20.68 -15.90
C PHE A 343 -20.38 -20.48 -17.34
N PHE A 344 -19.67 -20.98 -18.35
CA PHE A 344 -20.05 -20.76 -19.75
C PHE A 344 -21.39 -21.40 -20.11
N GLY A 345 -21.78 -22.49 -19.47
CA GLY A 345 -23.03 -23.22 -19.71
C GLY A 345 -24.29 -22.50 -19.25
N LYS A 346 -24.19 -21.40 -18.49
CA LYS A 346 -25.35 -20.64 -18.01
C LYS A 346 -26.14 -19.98 -19.15
N TYR A 347 -25.52 -19.66 -20.26
CA TYR A 347 -26.15 -19.09 -21.44
C TYR A 347 -25.72 -19.84 -22.71
N PRO A 348 -26.62 -20.11 -23.66
CA PRO A 348 -26.28 -20.76 -24.92
C PRO A 348 -25.20 -20.03 -25.71
N GLU A 349 -25.22 -18.70 -25.68
CA GLU A 349 -24.26 -17.84 -26.37
C GLU A 349 -22.84 -18.03 -25.80
N THR A 350 -22.71 -18.03 -24.48
CA THR A 350 -21.40 -18.22 -23.83
C THR A 350 -20.90 -19.66 -23.96
N ALA A 351 -21.80 -20.66 -23.93
CA ALA A 351 -21.44 -22.06 -24.22
C ALA A 351 -20.89 -22.22 -25.65
N ALA A 352 -21.52 -21.56 -26.64
CA ALA A 352 -21.09 -21.58 -28.03
C ALA A 352 -19.69 -20.93 -28.22
N MET A 353 -19.35 -19.88 -27.45
CA MET A 353 -18.07 -19.21 -27.53
C MET A 353 -16.87 -20.14 -27.21
N VAL A 354 -17.07 -21.14 -26.39
CA VAL A 354 -16.02 -22.06 -25.92
C VAL A 354 -16.21 -23.49 -26.44
N ALA A 355 -17.12 -23.71 -27.38
CA ALA A 355 -17.43 -25.05 -27.91
C ALA A 355 -16.20 -25.77 -28.51
N ASN A 356 -15.29 -25.02 -29.11
CA ASN A 356 -14.06 -25.51 -29.76
C ASN A 356 -12.83 -25.50 -28.84
N LEU A 357 -12.96 -25.04 -27.59
CA LEU A 357 -11.85 -25.02 -26.63
C LEU A 357 -11.86 -26.33 -25.84
N SER A 358 -10.68 -26.90 -25.57
CA SER A 358 -10.56 -28.00 -24.62
C SER A 358 -10.78 -27.52 -23.19
N ASP A 359 -10.99 -28.43 -22.24
CA ASP A 359 -11.10 -28.06 -20.83
C ASP A 359 -9.78 -27.48 -20.29
N GLU A 360 -8.65 -27.94 -20.84
CA GLU A 360 -7.34 -27.36 -20.53
C GLU A 360 -7.23 -25.92 -21.02
N ASP A 361 -7.73 -25.61 -22.21
CA ASP A 361 -7.73 -24.22 -22.74
C ASP A 361 -8.61 -23.32 -21.87
N ILE A 362 -9.79 -23.79 -21.45
CA ILE A 362 -10.66 -23.04 -20.54
C ILE A 362 -9.97 -22.82 -19.20
N TRP A 363 -9.29 -23.82 -18.66
CA TRP A 363 -8.54 -23.68 -17.40
C TRP A 363 -7.38 -22.68 -17.50
N ARG A 364 -6.77 -22.55 -18.70
CA ARG A 364 -5.72 -21.58 -19.02
C ARG A 364 -6.22 -20.14 -19.14
N LEU A 365 -7.51 -19.88 -19.24
CA LEU A 365 -8.10 -18.54 -19.18
C LEU A 365 -7.77 -17.91 -17.84
N ASN A 366 -6.66 -17.17 -17.80
CA ASN A 366 -6.05 -16.71 -16.55
C ASN A 366 -6.60 -15.35 -16.08
N ARG A 367 -6.30 -14.99 -14.84
CA ARG A 367 -6.62 -13.68 -14.25
C ARG A 367 -5.58 -12.64 -14.68
N GLY A 368 -6.00 -11.37 -14.75
CA GLY A 368 -5.16 -10.27 -15.24
C GLY A 368 -3.89 -10.04 -14.42
N GLY A 369 -3.95 -10.22 -13.09
CA GLY A 369 -2.78 -10.10 -12.22
C GLY A 369 -1.69 -11.17 -12.40
N HIS A 370 -1.96 -12.20 -13.23
CA HIS A 370 -0.95 -13.19 -13.66
C HIS A 370 -0.40 -12.96 -15.07
N ASP A 371 -0.93 -11.96 -15.76
CA ASP A 371 -0.51 -11.61 -17.12
C ASP A 371 0.45 -10.42 -17.08
N PRO A 372 1.74 -10.60 -17.42
CA PRO A 372 2.73 -9.53 -17.30
C PRO A 372 2.46 -8.35 -18.24
N HIS A 373 1.85 -8.57 -19.41
CA HIS A 373 1.52 -7.50 -20.34
C HIS A 373 0.40 -6.61 -19.78
N LYS A 374 -0.63 -7.22 -19.21
CA LYS A 374 -1.74 -6.53 -18.57
C LYS A 374 -1.28 -5.77 -17.32
N VAL A 375 -0.39 -6.39 -16.50
CA VAL A 375 0.21 -5.73 -15.33
C VAL A 375 1.07 -4.55 -15.75
N TYR A 376 1.90 -4.69 -16.79
CA TYR A 376 2.72 -3.60 -17.31
C TYR A 376 1.86 -2.42 -17.76
N ALA A 377 0.79 -2.69 -18.54
CA ALA A 377 -0.12 -1.64 -19.00
C ALA A 377 -0.81 -0.90 -17.83
N ALA A 378 -1.23 -1.63 -16.79
CA ALA A 378 -1.82 -1.04 -15.59
C ALA A 378 -0.82 -0.17 -14.81
N TYR A 379 0.42 -0.63 -14.63
CA TYR A 379 1.47 0.13 -13.96
C TYR A 379 1.89 1.36 -14.78
N HIS A 380 2.00 1.21 -16.09
CA HIS A 380 2.28 2.32 -16.99
C HIS A 380 1.21 3.42 -16.87
N ALA A 381 -0.06 3.06 -16.90
CA ALA A 381 -1.15 4.03 -16.71
C ALA A 381 -1.07 4.69 -15.32
N ALA A 382 -0.80 3.91 -14.27
CA ALA A 382 -0.73 4.42 -12.90
C ALA A 382 0.38 5.47 -12.70
N VAL A 383 1.59 5.25 -13.27
CA VAL A 383 2.70 6.21 -13.10
C VAL A 383 2.53 7.49 -13.90
N HIS A 384 1.69 7.46 -14.95
CA HIS A 384 1.37 8.62 -15.78
C HIS A 384 0.05 9.32 -15.39
N THR A 385 -0.62 8.83 -14.35
CA THR A 385 -1.81 9.53 -13.82
C THR A 385 -1.34 10.73 -13.00
N GLU A 386 -1.91 11.90 -13.32
CA GLU A 386 -1.64 13.17 -12.65
C GLU A 386 -2.87 13.64 -11.86
N GLY A 387 -2.65 14.37 -10.78
CA GLY A 387 -3.69 15.04 -10.00
C GLY A 387 -4.57 14.12 -9.15
N MET A 388 -4.33 12.82 -9.12
CA MET A 388 -5.07 11.89 -8.25
C MET A 388 -4.28 10.63 -7.95
N PRO A 389 -4.45 10.01 -6.77
CA PRO A 389 -3.86 8.71 -6.47
C PRO A 389 -4.48 7.60 -7.32
N THR A 390 -3.73 6.51 -7.54
CA THR A 390 -4.20 5.37 -8.33
C THR A 390 -4.29 4.11 -7.49
N VAL A 391 -5.38 3.36 -7.65
CA VAL A 391 -5.51 1.99 -7.15
C VAL A 391 -5.66 1.00 -8.31
N ILE A 392 -4.87 -0.07 -8.26
CA ILE A 392 -4.94 -1.19 -9.19
C ILE A 392 -5.59 -2.37 -8.47
N LEU A 393 -6.78 -2.78 -8.91
CA LEU A 393 -7.50 -3.94 -8.40
C LEU A 393 -7.11 -5.15 -9.24
N ALA A 394 -6.05 -5.84 -8.82
CA ALA A 394 -5.43 -6.92 -9.58
C ALA A 394 -6.02 -8.28 -9.18
N LYS A 395 -6.91 -8.84 -10.02
CA LYS A 395 -7.46 -10.18 -9.81
C LYS A 395 -6.39 -11.24 -10.03
N THR A 396 -6.19 -12.09 -9.01
CA THR A 396 -5.22 -13.17 -9.01
C THR A 396 -5.86 -14.48 -8.53
N VAL A 397 -5.04 -15.50 -8.34
CA VAL A 397 -5.44 -16.80 -7.78
C VAL A 397 -4.54 -17.10 -6.59
N LYS A 398 -5.13 -17.28 -5.41
CA LYS A 398 -4.39 -17.65 -4.20
C LYS A 398 -3.71 -19.02 -4.40
N GLY A 399 -2.42 -19.12 -4.07
CA GLY A 399 -1.68 -20.36 -4.28
C GLY A 399 -1.42 -20.71 -5.75
N TYR A 400 -1.41 -19.73 -6.65
CA TYR A 400 -1.16 -19.95 -8.08
C TYR A 400 0.09 -20.78 -8.32
N GLY A 401 -0.07 -21.86 -9.06
CA GLY A 401 1.00 -22.82 -9.36
C GLY A 401 1.08 -24.00 -8.41
N MET A 402 0.39 -23.99 -7.28
CA MET A 402 0.43 -25.08 -6.29
C MET A 402 -0.46 -26.29 -6.69
N GLY A 403 -1.26 -26.15 -7.74
CA GLY A 403 -2.15 -27.22 -8.22
C GLY A 403 -3.06 -27.74 -7.12
N ALA A 404 -3.26 -29.06 -7.09
CA ALA A 404 -4.10 -29.73 -6.09
C ALA A 404 -3.63 -29.52 -4.63
N ALA A 405 -2.40 -29.07 -4.41
CA ALA A 405 -1.88 -28.81 -3.06
C ALA A 405 -2.44 -27.51 -2.45
N GLY A 406 -3.11 -26.66 -3.23
CA GLY A 406 -3.67 -25.43 -2.65
C GLY A 406 -4.11 -24.35 -3.63
N GLU A 407 -4.03 -24.54 -4.95
CA GLU A 407 -4.42 -23.50 -5.91
C GLU A 407 -5.91 -23.23 -5.86
N SER A 408 -6.30 -22.02 -5.45
CA SER A 408 -7.69 -21.58 -5.27
C SER A 408 -8.50 -22.33 -4.19
N LEU A 409 -7.86 -23.17 -3.38
CA LEU A 409 -8.53 -23.90 -2.30
C LEU A 409 -8.52 -23.11 -1.01
N ASN A 410 -9.53 -23.29 -0.15
CA ASN A 410 -9.59 -22.65 1.17
C ASN A 410 -8.42 -23.07 2.07
N ILE A 411 -7.87 -24.26 1.87
CA ILE A 411 -6.68 -24.75 2.59
C ILE A 411 -5.37 -24.17 2.09
N ALA A 412 -5.36 -23.34 1.02
CA ALA A 412 -4.15 -22.80 0.40
C ALA A 412 -3.21 -22.10 1.39
N HIS A 413 -3.77 -21.42 2.38
CA HIS A 413 -2.98 -20.76 3.42
C HIS A 413 -2.26 -21.75 4.35
N GLN A 414 -2.85 -22.92 4.58
CA GLN A 414 -2.29 -23.98 5.43
C GLN A 414 -1.44 -24.98 4.66
N ALA A 415 -1.36 -24.89 3.33
CA ALA A 415 -0.58 -25.76 2.46
C ALA A 415 0.94 -25.53 2.62
N LYS A 416 1.42 -25.64 3.87
CA LYS A 416 2.82 -25.41 4.28
C LYS A 416 3.69 -26.62 4.04
N LYS A 417 3.10 -27.82 3.92
CA LYS A 417 3.79 -29.09 3.74
C LYS A 417 3.37 -29.67 2.39
N MET A 418 4.05 -29.27 1.33
CA MET A 418 3.87 -29.91 0.03
C MET A 418 4.45 -31.33 0.08
N HIS A 419 3.67 -32.30 -0.37
CA HIS A 419 4.16 -33.65 -0.59
C HIS A 419 5.07 -33.69 -1.83
N GLN A 420 5.89 -34.71 -1.93
CA GLN A 420 6.88 -34.90 -3.01
C GLN A 420 6.25 -34.71 -4.41
N ASP A 421 5.09 -35.34 -4.66
CA ASP A 421 4.41 -35.23 -5.95
C ASP A 421 3.97 -33.79 -6.26
N ALA A 422 3.52 -33.04 -5.26
CA ALA A 422 3.15 -31.63 -5.44
C ALA A 422 4.38 -30.76 -5.76
N VAL A 423 5.54 -31.06 -5.17
CA VAL A 423 6.80 -30.39 -5.49
C VAL A 423 7.23 -30.69 -6.92
N LYS A 424 7.11 -31.96 -7.38
CA LYS A 424 7.40 -32.36 -8.77
C LYS A 424 6.47 -31.65 -9.76
N ILE A 425 5.16 -31.64 -9.49
CA ILE A 425 4.17 -30.92 -10.33
C ILE A 425 4.51 -29.42 -10.42
N PHE A 426 4.88 -28.79 -9.30
CA PHE A 426 5.29 -27.39 -9.27
C PHE A 426 6.56 -27.15 -10.11
N ARG A 427 7.59 -28.01 -9.96
CA ARG A 427 8.81 -27.97 -10.77
C ARG A 427 8.51 -28.05 -12.27
N ASP A 428 7.70 -29.03 -12.67
CA ASP A 428 7.38 -29.29 -14.07
C ASP A 428 6.56 -28.17 -14.69
N ARG A 429 5.59 -27.63 -13.94
CA ARG A 429 4.78 -26.49 -14.38
C ARG A 429 5.64 -25.27 -14.68
N PHE A 430 6.66 -25.02 -13.88
CA PHE A 430 7.54 -23.86 -14.02
C PHE A 430 8.88 -24.20 -14.69
N GLN A 431 9.01 -25.42 -15.25
CA GLN A 431 10.17 -25.88 -16.02
C GLN A 431 11.51 -25.65 -15.30
N ILE A 432 11.54 -25.95 -13.99
CA ILE A 432 12.75 -25.80 -13.20
C ILE A 432 13.71 -26.98 -13.52
N PRO A 433 14.98 -26.73 -13.87
CA PRO A 433 15.90 -27.78 -14.35
C PRO A 433 16.54 -28.58 -13.19
N ILE A 434 15.67 -29.17 -12.36
CA ILE A 434 16.07 -30.03 -11.23
C ILE A 434 15.61 -31.46 -11.51
N PRO A 435 16.52 -32.48 -11.52
CA PRO A 435 16.17 -33.86 -11.78
C PRO A 435 15.41 -34.49 -10.62
N ASP A 436 14.57 -35.49 -10.92
CA ASP A 436 13.73 -36.20 -9.95
C ASP A 436 14.50 -36.69 -8.73
N LYS A 437 15.66 -37.29 -8.92
CA LYS A 437 16.49 -37.81 -7.83
C LYS A 437 16.91 -36.79 -6.77
N GLN A 438 16.84 -35.49 -7.06
CA GLN A 438 17.13 -34.44 -6.09
C GLN A 438 15.88 -34.02 -5.30
N ILE A 439 14.70 -34.51 -5.71
CA ILE A 439 13.41 -34.24 -5.05
C ILE A 439 12.87 -35.53 -4.42
N GLU A 440 13.46 -36.71 -4.76
CA GLU A 440 13.06 -38.01 -4.25
C GLU A 440 13.67 -38.27 -2.88
N GLY A 441 12.84 -38.77 -1.94
CA GLY A 441 13.25 -39.17 -0.60
C GLY A 441 12.16 -38.83 0.43
N GLU A 442 12.19 -39.52 1.57
CA GLU A 442 11.27 -39.24 2.68
C GLU A 442 11.56 -37.89 3.32
N ASP A 443 12.75 -37.36 3.10
CA ASP A 443 13.25 -36.14 3.69
C ASP A 443 13.21 -34.96 2.71
N LEU A 444 12.05 -34.28 2.63
CA LEU A 444 11.92 -33.04 1.88
C LEU A 444 12.61 -31.83 2.55
N GLU A 445 13.35 -32.02 3.65
CA GLU A 445 14.28 -30.98 4.15
C GLU A 445 15.30 -30.60 3.10
N SER A 446 15.44 -31.43 2.06
CA SER A 446 16.39 -31.28 0.98
C SER A 446 15.84 -30.76 -0.34
N VAL A 447 14.62 -30.14 -0.38
CA VAL A 447 14.19 -29.44 -1.62
C VAL A 447 15.27 -28.43 -2.00
N PRO A 448 15.98 -28.63 -3.12
CA PRO A 448 17.13 -27.80 -3.43
C PRO A 448 16.72 -26.40 -3.84
N TYR A 449 17.49 -25.40 -3.42
CA TYR A 449 17.45 -24.10 -4.06
C TYR A 449 18.06 -24.21 -5.46
N TYR A 450 17.63 -23.36 -6.36
CA TYR A 450 18.19 -23.29 -7.70
C TYR A 450 18.66 -21.88 -8.02
N HIS A 451 19.94 -21.76 -8.34
CA HIS A 451 20.57 -20.55 -8.86
C HIS A 451 21.25 -20.89 -10.19
N PRO A 452 20.93 -20.22 -11.30
CA PRO A 452 21.43 -20.56 -12.63
C PRO A 452 22.93 -20.24 -12.84
N GLY A 453 23.55 -19.56 -11.86
CA GLY A 453 24.92 -19.07 -11.94
C GLY A 453 24.97 -17.56 -12.15
N LYS A 454 26.05 -16.92 -11.65
CA LYS A 454 26.20 -15.45 -11.71
C LYS A 454 26.26 -14.91 -13.14
N ASP A 455 26.82 -15.70 -14.06
CA ASP A 455 27.02 -15.32 -15.46
C ASP A 455 25.89 -15.81 -16.37
N SER A 456 24.81 -16.34 -15.79
CA SER A 456 23.63 -16.77 -16.56
C SER A 456 22.89 -15.58 -17.17
N PRO A 457 22.24 -15.77 -18.33
CA PRO A 457 21.46 -14.72 -18.97
C PRO A 457 20.38 -14.14 -18.05
N GLU A 458 19.77 -14.96 -17.20
CA GLU A 458 18.73 -14.56 -16.26
C GLU A 458 19.26 -13.57 -15.21
N VAL A 459 20.41 -13.87 -14.62
CA VAL A 459 21.03 -13.02 -13.59
C VAL A 459 21.54 -11.73 -14.21
N GLN A 460 22.18 -11.80 -15.38
CA GLN A 460 22.64 -10.62 -16.12
C GLN A 460 21.45 -9.70 -16.46
N TYR A 461 20.35 -10.25 -16.97
CA TYR A 461 19.15 -9.49 -17.29
C TYR A 461 18.61 -8.76 -16.03
N MET A 462 18.44 -9.45 -14.90
CA MET A 462 17.99 -8.83 -13.66
C MET A 462 18.91 -7.69 -13.22
N GLN A 463 20.23 -7.90 -13.28
CA GLN A 463 21.21 -6.89 -12.87
C GLN A 463 21.21 -5.68 -13.80
N GLU A 464 21.07 -5.87 -15.12
CA GLU A 464 20.95 -4.78 -16.09
C GLU A 464 19.70 -3.96 -15.84
N ARG A 465 18.52 -4.61 -15.70
CA ARG A 465 17.27 -3.93 -15.38
C ARG A 465 17.37 -3.13 -14.07
N ARG A 466 17.97 -3.73 -13.03
CA ARG A 466 18.15 -3.02 -11.75
C ARG A 466 19.14 -1.86 -11.85
N LYS A 467 20.18 -2.00 -12.65
CA LYS A 467 21.15 -0.92 -12.92
C LYS A 467 20.46 0.26 -13.62
N GLU A 468 19.64 0.01 -14.63
CA GLU A 468 18.88 1.04 -15.35
C GLU A 468 17.90 1.77 -14.42
N LEU A 469 17.37 1.08 -13.41
CA LEU A 469 16.45 1.60 -12.40
C LEU A 469 17.14 2.08 -11.12
N GLY A 470 18.43 2.39 -11.18
CA GLY A 470 19.20 3.03 -10.08
C GLY A 470 19.81 2.06 -9.07
N GLY A 471 19.55 0.76 -9.13
CA GLY A 471 20.15 -0.22 -8.23
C GLY A 471 19.17 -1.23 -7.63
N SER A 472 19.67 -2.01 -6.67
CA SER A 472 18.91 -3.10 -6.06
C SER A 472 17.84 -2.59 -5.08
N LEU A 473 16.72 -3.33 -5.01
CA LEU A 473 15.65 -3.16 -4.04
C LEU A 473 15.31 -4.52 -3.38
N PRO A 474 14.78 -4.57 -2.15
CA PRO A 474 14.60 -3.47 -1.19
C PRO A 474 15.90 -2.80 -0.77
N TRP A 475 15.81 -1.53 -0.39
CA TRP A 475 16.94 -0.74 0.09
C TRP A 475 16.46 0.26 1.16
N ARG A 476 17.29 0.49 2.17
CA ARG A 476 16.99 1.44 3.25
C ARG A 476 18.24 2.17 3.69
N ARG A 477 18.12 3.49 3.89
CA ARG A 477 19.17 4.32 4.49
C ARG A 477 19.03 4.26 6.02
N GLN A 478 20.12 3.96 6.73
CA GLN A 478 20.14 3.94 8.19
C GLN A 478 20.35 5.33 8.80
N LYS A 479 21.06 6.22 8.12
CA LYS A 479 21.40 7.58 8.57
C LYS A 479 21.27 8.54 7.41
N SER A 480 20.83 9.77 7.70
CA SER A 480 20.89 10.85 6.70
C SER A 480 22.35 11.24 6.42
N SER A 481 22.60 11.66 5.19
CA SER A 481 23.87 12.32 4.82
C SER A 481 23.96 13.75 5.37
N LYS A 482 22.82 14.35 5.73
CA LYS A 482 22.70 15.69 6.29
C LYS A 482 22.69 15.62 7.81
N THR A 483 23.34 16.58 8.45
CA THR A 483 23.37 16.73 9.90
C THR A 483 22.71 18.03 10.31
N LEU A 484 21.99 18.02 11.43
CA LEU A 484 21.42 19.21 12.05
C LEU A 484 22.21 19.54 13.32
N PRO A 485 22.38 20.83 13.66
CA PRO A 485 23.00 21.22 14.92
C PRO A 485 22.12 20.80 16.09
N VAL A 486 22.72 20.27 17.14
CA VAL A 486 22.02 19.95 18.39
C VAL A 486 22.03 21.20 19.28
N PRO A 487 20.85 21.77 19.62
CA PRO A 487 20.78 22.95 20.47
C PRO A 487 21.29 22.65 21.88
N GLY A 488 22.14 23.53 22.40
CA GLY A 488 22.53 23.44 23.80
C GLY A 488 21.39 23.85 24.75
N ILE A 489 21.47 23.43 26.04
CA ILE A 489 20.43 23.71 27.04
C ILE A 489 20.16 25.22 27.22
N ARG A 490 21.13 26.09 26.97
CA ARG A 490 20.99 27.56 27.02
C ARG A 490 19.94 28.07 26.04
N LYS A 491 19.66 27.36 24.93
CA LYS A 491 18.60 27.70 24.00
C LYS A 491 17.22 27.75 24.68
N PHE A 492 17.04 26.93 25.70
CA PHE A 492 15.79 26.81 26.47
C PHE A 492 15.81 27.63 27.78
N GLU A 493 16.69 28.63 27.89
CA GLU A 493 16.87 29.41 29.12
C GLU A 493 15.57 30.06 29.62
N GLN A 494 14.67 30.47 28.71
CA GLN A 494 13.34 31.01 29.06
C GLN A 494 12.42 30.02 29.77
N ILE A 495 12.72 28.73 29.70
CA ILE A 495 11.98 27.64 30.35
C ILE A 495 12.71 27.17 31.59
N THR A 496 14.05 27.10 31.55
CA THR A 496 14.88 26.59 32.65
C THR A 496 15.02 27.56 33.82
N LYS A 497 14.86 28.87 33.61
CA LYS A 497 14.87 29.89 34.68
C LYS A 497 13.60 29.92 35.54
N GLY A 498 12.59 29.10 35.19
CA GLY A 498 11.29 29.11 35.84
C GLY A 498 10.40 30.26 35.35
N THR A 499 9.23 30.38 35.94
CA THR A 499 8.16 31.30 35.52
C THR A 499 7.84 32.39 36.56
N GLY A 500 8.62 32.44 37.62
CA GLY A 500 8.33 33.33 38.79
C GLY A 500 6.98 32.96 39.41
N ASP A 501 6.16 33.94 39.69
CA ASP A 501 4.81 33.75 40.28
C ASP A 501 3.77 33.27 39.24
N ARG A 502 4.14 33.10 37.97
CA ARG A 502 3.21 32.70 36.92
C ARG A 502 3.14 31.20 36.80
N GLU A 503 1.99 30.62 37.08
CA GLU A 503 1.72 29.20 36.86
C GLU A 503 1.63 28.89 35.35
N ILE A 504 2.24 27.81 34.92
CA ILE A 504 2.13 27.27 33.57
C ILE A 504 2.03 25.74 33.63
N SER A 505 1.30 25.16 32.68
CA SER A 505 1.30 23.70 32.50
C SER A 505 2.58 23.22 31.83
N THR A 506 2.92 21.95 32.00
CA THR A 506 4.03 21.30 31.28
C THR A 506 3.78 21.25 29.78
N THR A 507 2.50 21.15 29.35
CA THR A 507 2.08 21.31 27.93
C THR A 507 2.51 22.68 27.39
N MET A 508 2.21 23.76 28.11
CA MET A 508 2.64 25.12 27.71
C MET A 508 4.16 25.29 27.72
N ALA A 509 4.86 24.63 28.64
CA ALA A 509 6.32 24.64 28.65
C ALA A 509 6.88 23.95 27.40
N MET A 510 6.30 22.82 26.98
CA MET A 510 6.67 22.11 25.75
C MET A 510 6.39 22.97 24.49
N VAL A 511 5.22 23.58 24.39
CA VAL A 511 4.87 24.50 23.28
C VAL A 511 5.84 25.68 23.22
N ARG A 512 6.25 26.25 24.37
CA ARG A 512 7.30 27.27 24.41
C ARG A 512 8.64 26.73 23.91
N GLY A 513 8.99 25.50 24.27
CA GLY A 513 10.20 24.82 23.78
C GLY A 513 10.18 24.70 22.25
N MET A 514 9.08 24.25 21.65
CA MET A 514 8.92 24.23 20.18
C MET A 514 9.06 25.63 19.56
N ASN A 515 8.44 26.65 20.15
CA ASN A 515 8.58 28.03 19.68
C ASN A 515 10.02 28.55 19.74
N LEU A 516 10.83 28.11 20.71
CA LEU A 516 12.26 28.44 20.76
C LEU A 516 13.05 27.74 19.64
N LEU A 517 12.67 26.51 19.27
CA LEU A 517 13.26 25.81 18.13
C LEU A 517 12.84 26.49 16.80
N LEU A 518 11.59 26.91 16.66
CA LEU A 518 11.07 27.61 15.48
C LEU A 518 11.71 29.03 15.26
N ARG A 519 12.40 29.56 16.25
CA ARG A 519 13.18 30.81 16.13
C ARG A 519 14.64 30.58 15.73
N ASP A 520 15.07 29.34 15.66
CA ASP A 520 16.41 28.99 15.27
C ASP A 520 16.48 28.78 13.76
N LYS A 521 17.27 29.57 13.06
CA LYS A 521 17.30 29.59 11.59
C LYS A 521 17.71 28.24 10.96
N GLU A 522 18.57 27.47 11.65
CA GLU A 522 19.07 26.19 11.15
C GLU A 522 18.11 25.04 11.48
N ILE A 523 17.40 25.11 12.62
CA ILE A 523 16.52 24.03 13.11
C ILE A 523 15.08 24.27 12.67
N ALA A 524 14.62 25.52 12.64
CA ALA A 524 13.22 25.86 12.37
C ALA A 524 12.62 25.18 11.13
N PRO A 525 13.29 25.09 9.97
CA PRO A 525 12.74 24.43 8.79
C PRO A 525 12.43 22.94 9.00
N HIS A 526 13.08 22.31 9.97
CA HIS A 526 12.99 20.87 10.26
C HIS A 526 12.00 20.51 11.35
N VAL A 527 11.48 21.50 12.08
CA VAL A 527 10.44 21.28 13.12
C VAL A 527 9.09 21.04 12.45
N VAL A 528 8.42 19.93 12.78
CA VAL A 528 7.10 19.59 12.22
C VAL A 528 6.09 19.43 13.36
N PRO A 529 5.32 20.48 13.70
CA PRO A 529 4.19 20.35 14.62
C PRO A 529 3.06 19.58 13.93
N ILE A 530 2.51 18.57 14.60
CA ILE A 530 1.44 17.71 14.09
C ILE A 530 0.31 17.74 15.12
N VAL A 531 -0.89 18.08 14.70
CA VAL A 531 -2.06 18.27 15.56
C VAL A 531 -3.29 17.56 15.01
N VAL A 532 -4.22 17.22 15.91
CA VAL A 532 -5.47 16.53 15.62
C VAL A 532 -6.66 17.39 16.08
N ASP A 533 -6.81 18.56 15.47
CA ASP A 533 -7.88 19.55 15.72
C ASP A 533 -7.89 20.16 17.14
N GLU A 534 -6.80 20.06 17.88
CA GLU A 534 -6.74 20.53 19.29
C GLU A 534 -5.64 21.58 19.53
N ALA A 535 -5.16 22.25 18.47
CA ALA A 535 -4.08 23.22 18.59
C ALA A 535 -4.41 24.39 19.55
N ARG A 536 -5.66 24.87 19.57
CA ARG A 536 -6.10 25.94 20.47
C ARG A 536 -6.15 25.48 21.93
N THR A 537 -6.62 24.27 22.18
CA THR A 537 -6.62 23.65 23.53
C THR A 537 -5.20 23.52 24.08
N PHE A 538 -4.23 23.20 23.23
CA PHE A 538 -2.84 23.05 23.64
C PHE A 538 -2.02 24.34 23.59
N GLY A 539 -2.63 25.47 23.24
CA GLY A 539 -1.97 26.78 23.16
C GLY A 539 -1.01 26.93 21.98
N MET A 540 -1.27 26.21 20.88
CA MET A 540 -0.46 26.22 19.66
C MET A 540 -1.01 27.15 18.57
N GLU A 541 -2.14 27.81 18.77
CA GLU A 541 -2.81 28.66 17.78
C GLU A 541 -1.92 29.78 17.23
N GLY A 542 -0.95 30.23 18.00
CA GLY A 542 0.05 31.21 17.55
C GLY A 542 0.90 30.74 16.39
N MET A 543 1.06 29.43 16.23
CA MET A 543 1.81 28.82 15.13
C MET A 543 1.08 28.96 13.79
N PHE A 544 -0.26 29.01 13.79
CA PHE A 544 -1.04 29.17 12.56
C PHE A 544 -0.64 30.42 11.78
N ARG A 545 -0.53 31.54 12.48
CA ARG A 545 -0.08 32.81 11.88
C ARG A 545 1.42 32.77 11.55
N GLN A 546 2.23 32.22 12.44
CA GLN A 546 3.71 32.26 12.34
C GLN A 546 4.25 31.42 11.20
N ILE A 547 3.80 30.17 11.09
CA ILE A 547 4.37 29.17 10.19
C ILE A 547 3.35 28.51 9.26
N GLY A 548 2.04 28.83 9.42
CA GLY A 548 0.95 28.32 8.59
C GLY A 548 0.64 26.85 8.79
N ILE A 549 -0.59 26.48 8.43
CA ILE A 549 -1.04 25.10 8.31
C ILE A 549 -0.79 24.67 6.86
N TYR A 550 -0.18 23.53 6.67
CA TYR A 550 0.04 22.97 5.33
C TYR A 550 -1.30 22.65 4.65
N ALA A 551 -1.49 23.22 3.47
CA ALA A 551 -2.64 22.95 2.60
C ALA A 551 -2.18 23.00 1.13
N PRO A 552 -2.15 21.86 0.41
CA PRO A 552 -1.61 21.79 -0.97
C PRO A 552 -2.28 22.76 -1.95
N GLY A 553 -3.54 23.11 -1.73
CA GLY A 553 -4.29 24.05 -2.57
C GLY A 553 -4.29 25.51 -2.07
N GLY A 554 -3.51 25.83 -1.04
CA GLY A 554 -3.53 27.12 -0.37
C GLY A 554 -4.88 27.43 0.32
N GLN A 555 -5.03 28.64 0.83
CA GLN A 555 -6.26 29.10 1.48
C GLN A 555 -7.16 29.85 0.49
N LYS A 556 -8.27 29.23 0.08
CA LYS A 556 -9.20 29.74 -0.94
C LYS A 556 -10.35 30.59 -0.34
N TYR A 557 -10.32 30.87 0.95
CA TYR A 557 -11.34 31.62 1.68
C TYR A 557 -10.70 32.60 2.67
N ARG A 558 -11.45 33.61 3.08
CA ARG A 558 -11.06 34.46 4.21
C ARG A 558 -11.53 33.79 5.50
N PRO A 559 -10.62 33.45 6.43
CA PRO A 559 -11.05 32.92 7.72
C PRO A 559 -11.87 33.92 8.51
N GLN A 560 -12.90 33.47 9.21
CA GLN A 560 -13.80 34.38 9.95
C GLN A 560 -13.11 35.09 11.11
N ASP A 561 -11.99 34.57 11.58
CA ASP A 561 -11.15 35.14 12.63
C ASP A 561 -9.96 35.96 12.07
N ALA A 562 -9.99 36.32 10.77
CA ALA A 562 -8.91 37.06 10.09
C ALA A 562 -8.51 38.38 10.75
N ASP A 563 -9.44 39.00 11.49
CA ASP A 563 -9.22 40.27 12.22
C ASP A 563 -8.65 40.05 13.64
N GLN A 564 -8.49 38.78 14.07
CA GLN A 564 -7.90 38.43 15.36
C GLN A 564 -6.38 38.32 15.27
N LEU A 565 -5.71 38.50 16.41
CA LEU A 565 -4.24 38.38 16.47
C LEU A 565 -3.73 36.98 16.12
N LEU A 566 -4.48 35.95 16.51
CA LEU A 566 -4.13 34.54 16.34
C LEU A 566 -5.16 33.85 15.43
N TYR A 567 -5.21 34.29 14.16
CA TYR A 567 -6.16 33.79 13.19
C TYR A 567 -5.69 32.46 12.52
N TYR A 568 -6.67 31.73 12.05
CA TYR A 568 -6.45 30.48 11.30
C TYR A 568 -5.83 30.78 9.91
N ARG A 569 -4.71 30.18 9.58
CA ARG A 569 -4.01 30.43 8.32
C ARG A 569 -3.51 29.13 7.71
N GLU A 570 -3.98 28.83 6.51
CA GLU A 570 -3.48 27.78 5.63
C GLU A 570 -2.52 28.36 4.58
N ALA A 571 -1.53 27.56 4.16
CA ALA A 571 -0.58 27.95 3.12
C ALA A 571 -0.02 26.69 2.43
N GLU A 572 0.33 26.81 1.15
CA GLU A 572 0.94 25.71 0.39
C GLU A 572 2.28 25.25 1.00
N ASP A 573 3.04 26.20 1.54
CA ASP A 573 4.30 25.98 2.24
C ASP A 573 4.15 25.94 3.77
N GLY A 574 2.91 25.81 4.27
CA GLY A 574 2.63 25.73 5.70
C GLY A 574 3.41 24.63 6.39
N GLN A 575 3.73 24.85 7.67
CA GLN A 575 4.61 23.95 8.42
C GLN A 575 3.88 23.04 9.40
N VAL A 576 2.71 23.46 9.89
CA VAL A 576 1.86 22.65 10.77
C VAL A 576 1.11 21.62 9.94
N LEU A 577 1.20 20.35 10.31
CA LEU A 577 0.32 19.29 9.78
C LEU A 577 -0.92 19.19 10.67
N GLN A 578 -2.07 19.51 10.09
CA GLN A 578 -3.39 19.42 10.74
C GLN A 578 -4.16 18.23 10.15
N GLU A 579 -4.23 17.15 10.92
CA GLU A 579 -4.76 15.87 10.43
C GLU A 579 -6.25 15.65 10.75
N GLY A 580 -6.93 16.71 11.22
CA GLY A 580 -8.32 16.61 11.67
C GLY A 580 -8.47 15.73 12.91
N ILE A 581 -9.68 15.27 13.21
CA ILE A 581 -9.96 14.42 14.38
C ILE A 581 -9.56 12.98 14.04
N SER A 582 -8.24 12.73 13.93
CA SER A 582 -7.68 11.43 13.55
C SER A 582 -6.31 11.20 14.18
N GLU A 583 -6.26 10.50 15.30
CA GLU A 583 -4.99 10.12 15.94
C GLU A 583 -4.20 9.13 15.06
N ALA A 584 -4.89 8.25 14.32
CA ALA A 584 -4.24 7.34 13.37
C ALA A 584 -3.58 8.10 12.21
N GLY A 585 -4.23 9.15 11.70
CA GLY A 585 -3.63 10.07 10.73
C GLY A 585 -2.45 10.83 11.31
N GLY A 586 -2.63 11.45 12.48
CA GLY A 586 -1.57 12.23 13.13
C GLY A 586 -0.31 11.42 13.43
N VAL A 587 -0.45 10.18 13.93
CA VAL A 587 0.72 9.33 14.17
C VAL A 587 1.34 8.83 12.86
N SER A 588 0.55 8.59 11.82
CA SER A 588 1.08 8.18 10.51
C SER A 588 1.87 9.33 9.83
N ALA A 589 1.40 10.57 9.94
CA ALA A 589 2.14 11.76 9.55
C ALA A 589 3.44 11.92 10.36
N TRP A 590 3.39 11.65 11.67
CA TRP A 590 4.55 11.66 12.56
C TRP A 590 5.55 10.56 12.17
N ILE A 591 5.10 9.35 11.82
CA ILE A 591 5.96 8.28 11.29
C ILE A 591 6.63 8.72 10.00
N ALA A 592 5.89 9.30 9.07
CA ALA A 592 6.42 9.77 7.79
C ALA A 592 7.51 10.85 8.00
N ALA A 593 7.23 11.84 8.85
CA ALA A 593 8.20 12.87 9.19
C ALA A 593 9.41 12.30 9.92
N GLY A 594 9.21 11.41 10.89
CA GLY A 594 10.26 10.83 11.72
C GLY A 594 11.13 9.77 11.01
N THR A 595 10.67 9.24 9.86
CA THR A 595 11.45 8.33 8.99
C THR A 595 12.06 9.05 7.79
N SER A 596 11.81 10.34 7.59
CA SER A 596 12.27 11.09 6.42
C SER A 596 13.80 11.14 6.28
N TYR A 597 14.54 11.00 7.40
CA TYR A 597 16.01 10.84 7.37
C TYR A 597 16.43 9.61 6.55
N SER A 598 15.61 8.57 6.57
CA SER A 598 15.81 7.33 5.83
C SER A 598 15.20 7.39 4.42
N VAL A 599 13.95 7.85 4.31
CA VAL A 599 13.16 7.82 3.08
C VAL A 599 13.59 8.91 2.10
N SER A 600 13.88 10.12 2.60
CA SER A 600 14.12 11.31 1.76
C SER A 600 15.48 11.99 2.01
N ASP A 601 16.36 11.33 2.78
CA ASP A 601 17.64 11.92 3.20
C ASP A 601 17.50 13.30 3.86
N GLN A 602 16.38 13.53 4.54
CA GLN A 602 16.02 14.81 5.15
C GLN A 602 15.68 14.61 6.62
N PRO A 603 16.59 14.92 7.57
CA PRO A 603 16.29 14.81 8.99
C PRO A 603 15.23 15.81 9.39
N MET A 604 14.19 15.36 10.09
CA MET A 604 13.12 16.19 10.61
C MET A 604 12.93 15.95 12.11
N LEU A 605 12.31 16.92 12.78
CA LEU A 605 11.97 16.89 14.20
C LEU A 605 10.45 17.01 14.36
N PRO A 606 9.70 15.92 14.19
CA PRO A 606 8.26 15.94 14.35
C PRO A 606 7.84 15.92 15.82
N PHE A 607 6.80 16.69 16.12
CA PHE A 607 6.12 16.80 17.41
C PHE A 607 4.66 16.48 17.21
N PHE A 608 4.22 15.29 17.58
CA PHE A 608 2.81 14.93 17.54
C PHE A 608 2.18 15.12 18.90
N ILE A 609 1.21 16.03 19.00
CA ILE A 609 0.49 16.34 20.23
C ILE A 609 -0.94 15.81 20.16
N PHE A 610 -1.37 15.13 21.22
CA PHE A 610 -2.67 14.46 21.31
C PHE A 610 -3.12 14.39 22.78
N TYR A 611 -4.40 14.09 23.01
CA TYR A 611 -4.86 13.72 24.34
C TYR A 611 -4.25 12.38 24.78
N SER A 612 -3.57 12.35 25.91
CA SER A 612 -2.83 11.15 26.37
C SER A 612 -3.73 9.91 26.45
N CYS A 613 -4.98 10.09 26.91
CA CYS A 613 -5.96 9.02 27.02
C CYS A 613 -6.41 8.40 25.69
N PHE A 614 -6.24 9.10 24.57
CA PHE A 614 -6.56 8.60 23.21
C PHE A 614 -5.33 8.12 22.44
N GLY A 615 -4.12 8.39 22.92
CA GLY A 615 -2.88 7.99 22.28
C GLY A 615 -2.70 6.48 22.20
N PHE A 616 -1.91 5.92 23.08
CA PHE A 616 -1.57 4.49 23.05
C PHE A 616 -2.77 3.53 23.05
N ARG A 617 -3.90 3.93 23.64
CA ARG A 617 -5.13 3.11 23.61
C ARG A 617 -5.71 2.97 22.20
N ARG A 618 -5.58 3.98 21.34
CA ARG A 618 -6.18 4.00 19.99
C ARG A 618 -5.16 3.68 18.90
N ILE A 619 -3.90 4.07 19.07
CA ILE A 619 -2.87 4.01 18.04
C ILE A 619 -1.63 3.19 18.48
N GLY A 620 -1.76 2.34 19.50
CA GLY A 620 -0.64 1.56 20.05
C GLY A 620 0.08 0.71 19.02
N ASP A 621 -0.64 0.10 18.09
CA ASP A 621 -0.06 -0.73 17.03
C ASP A 621 0.79 0.11 16.03
N LEU A 622 0.31 1.29 15.65
CA LEU A 622 1.09 2.24 14.84
C LEU A 622 2.34 2.73 15.57
N ILE A 623 2.25 2.97 16.89
CA ILE A 623 3.43 3.35 17.69
C ILE A 623 4.43 2.19 17.80
N TRP A 624 3.94 0.96 17.91
CA TRP A 624 4.80 -0.23 17.85
C TRP A 624 5.53 -0.33 16.51
N ALA A 625 4.78 -0.20 15.41
CA ALA A 625 5.35 -0.17 14.06
C ALA A 625 6.36 1.00 13.88
N ALA A 626 6.12 2.14 14.52
CA ALA A 626 7.06 3.25 14.54
C ALA A 626 8.39 2.88 15.24
N GLY A 627 8.30 2.12 16.33
CA GLY A 627 9.47 1.56 17.01
C GLY A 627 10.30 0.68 16.08
N ASP A 628 9.66 -0.24 15.37
CA ASP A 628 10.29 -1.13 14.40
C ASP A 628 10.95 -0.38 13.24
N GLN A 629 10.39 0.75 12.83
CA GLN A 629 10.93 1.63 11.78
C GLN A 629 12.04 2.56 12.28
N ARG A 630 12.31 2.60 13.58
CA ARG A 630 13.26 3.54 14.21
C ARG A 630 12.89 5.01 13.92
N VAL A 631 11.61 5.33 14.09
CA VAL A 631 11.09 6.68 13.93
C VAL A 631 11.76 7.62 14.94
N ARG A 632 12.08 8.84 14.52
CA ARG A 632 12.69 9.89 15.34
C ARG A 632 11.68 11.01 15.52
N GLY A 633 11.32 11.32 16.75
CA GLY A 633 10.35 12.39 17.03
C GLY A 633 9.82 12.35 18.45
N PHE A 634 8.98 13.31 18.77
CA PHE A 634 8.35 13.47 20.07
C PHE A 634 6.86 13.15 19.99
N LEU A 635 6.40 12.32 20.92
CA LEU A 635 4.99 12.04 21.17
C LEU A 635 4.59 12.79 22.44
N LEU A 636 3.64 13.71 22.36
CA LEU A 636 3.27 14.62 23.43
C LEU A 636 1.85 14.31 23.91
N GLY A 637 1.71 13.42 24.89
CA GLY A 637 0.44 13.15 25.55
C GLY A 637 0.06 14.31 26.46
N ALA A 638 -0.83 15.16 25.99
CA ALA A 638 -1.32 16.31 26.74
C ALA A 638 -2.56 15.96 27.58
N THR A 639 -2.94 16.84 28.51
CA THR A 639 -4.10 16.67 29.40
C THR A 639 -4.08 15.32 30.16
N ALA A 640 -2.88 14.86 30.51
CA ALA A 640 -2.68 13.63 31.28
C ALA A 640 -2.97 13.88 32.77
N GLY A 641 -3.48 12.88 33.44
CA GLY A 641 -3.55 12.86 34.89
C GLY A 641 -4.85 12.31 35.46
N ARG A 642 -4.76 11.93 36.73
CA ARG A 642 -5.88 11.34 37.48
C ARG A 642 -6.80 12.39 38.12
N SER A 643 -6.34 13.64 38.22
CA SER A 643 -7.02 14.75 38.88
C SER A 643 -7.68 15.73 37.91
N PHE A 644 -7.82 15.36 36.65
CA PHE A 644 -8.42 16.21 35.63
C PHE A 644 -9.95 16.18 35.76
N ALA A 645 -10.49 17.03 36.66
CA ALA A 645 -11.87 16.94 37.14
C ALA A 645 -12.91 17.45 36.14
N GLY A 646 -12.53 18.23 35.13
CA GLY A 646 -13.47 18.91 34.21
C GLY A 646 -13.90 18.08 32.99
N GLU A 647 -13.07 17.15 32.53
CA GLU A 647 -13.28 16.40 31.28
C GLU A 647 -13.97 15.04 31.50
N GLY A 648 -14.25 14.64 32.73
CA GLY A 648 -14.87 13.38 33.06
C GLY A 648 -13.91 12.17 33.05
N LEU A 649 -14.44 11.02 33.45
CA LEU A 649 -13.65 9.81 33.66
C LEU A 649 -13.00 9.27 32.38
N GLN A 650 -13.61 9.45 31.22
CA GLN A 650 -13.08 9.01 29.93
C GLN A 650 -11.72 9.62 29.59
N HIS A 651 -11.42 10.81 30.11
CA HIS A 651 -10.17 11.53 29.89
C HIS A 651 -9.12 11.24 30.96
N ALA A 652 -9.47 10.49 32.01
CA ALA A 652 -8.49 10.09 33.01
C ALA A 652 -7.48 9.13 32.41
N ASP A 653 -6.19 9.44 32.61
CA ASP A 653 -5.08 8.64 32.14
C ASP A 653 -4.21 8.20 33.32
N GLY A 654 -3.96 6.93 33.44
CA GLY A 654 -3.07 6.34 34.42
C GLY A 654 -2.26 5.15 33.87
N ASP A 655 -2.45 4.83 32.61
CA ASP A 655 -1.93 3.64 31.95
C ASP A 655 -1.00 3.93 30.75
N SER A 656 -1.04 5.13 30.17
CA SER A 656 -0.21 5.50 29.00
C SER A 656 1.29 5.27 29.23
N MET A 657 1.81 5.54 30.42
CA MET A 657 3.22 5.30 30.76
C MET A 657 3.58 3.81 30.77
N LEU A 658 2.65 2.94 31.22
CA LEU A 658 2.85 1.50 31.19
C LEU A 658 2.88 0.98 29.75
N VAL A 659 1.94 1.44 28.93
CA VAL A 659 1.85 1.04 27.51
C VAL A 659 3.03 1.58 26.70
N ALA A 660 3.46 2.81 26.94
CA ALA A 660 4.67 3.36 26.32
C ALA A 660 5.94 2.54 26.66
N GLY A 661 6.00 2.01 27.88
CA GLY A 661 7.12 1.19 28.34
C GLY A 661 7.27 -0.17 27.64
N VAL A 662 6.23 -0.67 26.95
CA VAL A 662 6.33 -1.94 26.19
C VAL A 662 6.96 -1.75 24.81
N VAL A 663 7.06 -0.53 24.30
CA VAL A 663 7.76 -0.23 23.05
C VAL A 663 9.26 -0.05 23.35
N PRO A 664 10.15 -0.98 22.89
CA PRO A 664 11.52 -1.08 23.44
C PRO A 664 12.39 0.17 23.28
N ASN A 665 12.16 0.96 22.25
CA ASN A 665 12.91 2.18 21.94
C ASN A 665 12.14 3.48 22.23
N CYS A 666 10.97 3.40 22.84
CA CYS A 666 10.25 4.55 23.36
C CYS A 666 10.80 4.95 24.75
N LYS A 667 11.20 6.19 24.90
CA LYS A 667 11.62 6.78 26.18
C LYS A 667 10.49 7.64 26.73
N ALA A 668 9.80 7.12 27.74
CA ALA A 668 8.65 7.80 28.34
C ALA A 668 9.08 8.66 29.53
N TYR A 669 8.52 9.87 29.63
CA TYR A 669 8.76 10.84 30.69
C TYR A 669 7.43 11.45 31.14
N ASP A 670 7.32 11.76 32.43
CA ASP A 670 6.20 12.48 33.03
C ASP A 670 6.73 13.71 33.81
N PRO A 671 7.03 14.82 33.09
CA PRO A 671 7.64 15.99 33.70
C PRO A 671 6.63 16.74 34.60
N THR A 672 7.10 17.13 35.77
CA THR A 672 6.36 17.95 36.74
C THR A 672 6.63 19.44 36.54
N PHE A 673 7.87 19.81 36.23
CA PHE A 673 8.31 21.19 36.13
C PHE A 673 8.74 21.57 34.71
N SER A 674 8.59 22.84 34.37
CA SER A 674 8.94 23.35 33.03
C SER A 674 10.40 23.14 32.64
N TYR A 675 11.34 23.22 33.57
CA TYR A 675 12.76 22.99 33.29
C TYR A 675 13.05 21.53 32.89
N GLU A 676 12.26 20.58 33.37
CA GLU A 676 12.37 19.17 32.99
C GLU A 676 12.01 18.99 31.49
N THR A 677 10.98 19.68 31.00
CA THR A 677 10.61 19.65 29.57
C THR A 677 11.75 20.17 28.68
N ALA A 678 12.49 21.18 29.14
CA ALA A 678 13.65 21.70 28.43
C ALA A 678 14.78 20.68 28.31
N VAL A 679 15.05 19.94 29.41
CA VAL A 679 16.06 18.88 29.43
C VAL A 679 15.64 17.72 28.54
N ILE A 680 14.37 17.29 28.61
CA ILE A 680 13.83 16.22 27.76
C ILE A 680 13.93 16.58 26.28
N LEU A 681 13.58 17.82 25.90
CA LEU A 681 13.73 18.31 24.53
C LEU A 681 15.17 18.27 24.05
N GLN A 682 16.09 18.83 24.84
CA GLN A 682 17.51 18.91 24.48
C GLN A 682 18.13 17.52 24.36
N ASP A 683 17.90 16.63 25.33
CA ASP A 683 18.44 15.26 25.33
C ASP A 683 17.80 14.41 24.21
N GLY A 684 16.49 14.55 23.98
CA GLY A 684 15.77 13.87 22.91
C GLY A 684 16.34 14.24 21.54
N ILE A 685 16.50 15.53 21.25
CA ILE A 685 17.11 16.00 20.00
C ILE A 685 18.52 15.45 19.85
N ARG A 686 19.36 15.53 20.90
CA ARG A 686 20.74 15.00 20.89
C ARG A 686 20.81 13.49 20.58
N ARG A 687 19.82 12.71 21.04
CA ARG A 687 19.76 11.26 20.80
C ARG A 687 19.28 10.91 19.38
N MET A 688 18.44 11.77 18.80
CA MET A 688 17.81 11.51 17.50
C MET A 688 18.64 12.05 16.33
N LEU A 689 19.43 13.12 16.51
CA LEU A 689 20.33 13.69 15.51
C LEU A 689 21.76 13.21 15.69
#